data_194f7dfe47a32b62086495b0df3e4ab7
#
_entry.id   194f7dfe47a32b62086495b0df3e4ab7
#
_cell.length_a   1.000
_cell.length_b   1.000
_cell.length_c   1.000
_cell.angle_alpha   90.00
_cell.angle_beta   90.00
_cell.angle_gamma   90.00
#
_symmetry.space_group_name_H-M   'P 1'
#
loop_
_entity.id
_entity.type
_entity.pdbx_description
1 polymer ?
#
loop_
_entity_poly.entity_id
_entity_poly.type
_entity_poly.pdbx_seq_one_letter_code
_entity_poly.pdbx_strand_id
1 'polypeptide(L)'
;MAMQMGEVDGIVKVAQWSEAGYNLDSGIQSGAPTVREEDGEFISKHYTMTTTVTTEQPEVDSTLTRAMRVRQAMFPEAGNIILSSTQTDPSQMTSVQRLAEPSQMLKTAIIHLINYQDDAELATRAIPELTKLLNDEDQVVVSKAAQIVNQLTRKEASRRALMQSPQMVAAVVRAMQNTGDMETARATASILHNLSHQREGLLSIFKSGGIPALVRMLSSPMESVLFYAITTLHNLLLHQEGAKMAVRLADGLQKMVPLLKKTNPKFLAITTDCLQLLSYGNQESKLIILSNGGPEGLVHIMRNYNYEKLLWTTSRVLKVLSVCPSNKPAIVEAGGMQALGKHLTGSSQRLMQNCLWTLRNLSDAATKEEGMDSLLQMLVGLLSSEDLNMLTCSTGILSNLTCNNAYNKTLVTQSNGVEALIHAILRAGEKEDVTEPAICALRHLTSRHQQAEVAQNAVRKHYGIPPIVKLLNQPHYWPVIKAVVGLIRNLALCPENQAPLRDAGVISRLVTLLSRAHQDAQKQSSSNQQTYQDGVRMEEIVEGSTGALHILARDPVNRAEIANMQPIPLFVQLLYSPVDNVKRVAAGVLCELALDKQSAELIDAEGASAPLMDLLHSNNEGIATYAAAVLFRISEDKTSDYKKRVSVELTHSLFKNDPAAWEMAHNSVPMDGPFQDEMDAYPSYPVQYAADVPMDFQDEFQGSMPYDRQLNDF
;
A
#
# COMPACT_ATOMS: atom_id res chain seq x y z
N MET A 1 -17.42 -2.22 41.55
CA MET A 1 -18.77 -1.83 41.07
C MET A 1 -18.76 -1.20 39.65
N ALA A 2 -17.65 -0.69 39.14
CA ALA A 2 -17.57 -0.15 37.78
C ALA A 2 -17.24 -1.16 36.68
N MET A 3 -16.83 -2.39 37.01
CA MET A 3 -16.50 -3.44 36.03
C MET A 3 -17.66 -4.38 35.65
N GLN A 4 -18.79 -4.32 36.33
CA GLN A 4 -19.95 -5.17 36.01
C GLN A 4 -20.93 -4.51 34.97
N MET A 5 -20.81 -3.21 34.72
CA MET A 5 -21.69 -2.55 33.73
C MET A 5 -21.29 -2.79 32.25
N GLY A 6 -20.04 -3.17 31.98
CA GLY A 6 -19.57 -3.42 30.60
C GLY A 6 -20.07 -4.73 29.98
N GLU A 7 -20.31 -5.76 30.79
CA GLU A 7 -20.76 -7.05 30.29
C GLU A 7 -22.27 -7.11 30.03
N VAL A 8 -23.06 -6.39 30.81
CA VAL A 8 -24.51 -6.29 30.61
C VAL A 8 -24.83 -5.55 29.31
N ASP A 9 -24.04 -4.52 28.97
CA ASP A 9 -24.19 -3.77 27.72
C ASP A 9 -23.85 -4.60 26.47
N GLY A 10 -22.90 -5.54 26.56
CA GLY A 10 -22.57 -6.45 25.47
C GLY A 10 -23.67 -7.46 25.17
N ILE A 11 -24.27 -8.01 26.20
CA ILE A 11 -25.36 -9.00 26.11
C ILE A 11 -26.64 -8.34 25.61
N VAL A 12 -26.97 -7.13 26.08
CA VAL A 12 -28.12 -6.34 25.62
C VAL A 12 -27.96 -5.94 24.16
N LYS A 13 -26.76 -5.56 23.71
CA LYS A 13 -26.49 -5.24 22.30
C LYS A 13 -26.60 -6.46 21.38
N VAL A 14 -26.20 -7.66 21.86
CA VAL A 14 -26.36 -8.90 21.08
C VAL A 14 -27.83 -9.34 21.03
N ALA A 15 -28.58 -9.19 22.13
CA ALA A 15 -30.00 -9.49 22.17
C ALA A 15 -30.83 -8.55 21.29
N GLN A 16 -30.57 -7.24 21.32
CA GLN A 16 -31.20 -6.26 20.43
C GLN A 16 -30.89 -6.52 18.95
N TRP A 17 -29.71 -7.10 18.67
CA TRP A 17 -29.31 -7.45 17.32
C TRP A 17 -30.08 -8.69 16.78
N SER A 18 -30.43 -9.63 17.65
CA SER A 18 -31.18 -10.84 17.28
C SER A 18 -32.69 -10.62 17.14
N GLU A 19 -33.26 -9.60 17.80
CA GLU A 19 -34.69 -9.26 17.74
C GLU A 19 -35.10 -8.43 16.53
N ALA A 20 -34.19 -7.65 16.02
CA ALA A 20 -34.48 -6.75 14.90
C ALA A 20 -34.17 -7.41 13.56
N GLY A 21 -35.02 -8.23 13.08
CA GLY A 21 -35.00 -8.90 11.78
C GLY A 21 -34.05 -8.37 10.70
N TYR A 22 -34.25 -8.71 9.46
CA TYR A 22 -33.45 -8.36 8.27
C TYR A 22 -33.04 -6.88 8.09
N ASN A 23 -33.62 -5.97 8.85
CA ASN A 23 -33.36 -4.54 8.78
C ASN A 23 -32.25 -4.05 9.70
N LEU A 24 -31.76 -4.87 10.63
CA LEU A 24 -30.60 -4.50 11.41
C LEU A 24 -29.35 -4.70 10.60
N ASP A 25 -28.51 -3.70 10.64
CA ASP A 25 -27.15 -3.81 10.15
C ASP A 25 -26.49 -5.05 10.79
N SER A 26 -26.48 -6.16 10.06
CA SER A 26 -25.77 -7.38 10.47
C SER A 26 -24.28 -7.10 10.62
N GLY A 27 -23.96 -5.85 10.44
CA GLY A 27 -22.69 -5.33 10.71
C GLY A 27 -22.42 -5.50 12.17
N ILE A 28 -21.61 -6.44 12.46
CA ILE A 28 -20.68 -6.33 13.53
C ILE A 28 -20.42 -4.83 13.66
N GLN A 29 -20.88 -4.25 14.75
CA GLN A 29 -20.30 -2.99 15.17
C GLN A 29 -18.82 -3.33 15.42
N SER A 30 -18.01 -3.21 14.39
CA SER A 30 -16.56 -3.05 14.52
C SER A 30 -16.29 -1.66 15.07
N GLY A 31 -17.03 -1.30 16.10
CA GLY A 31 -16.78 -0.21 17.02
C GLY A 31 -15.85 -0.67 18.14
N ALA A 32 -15.15 -1.77 17.96
CA ALA A 32 -13.88 -1.91 18.61
C ALA A 32 -13.05 -0.73 18.12
N PRO A 33 -12.54 0.15 19.01
CA PRO A 33 -11.59 1.16 18.61
C PRO A 33 -10.56 0.42 17.77
N THR A 34 -10.17 0.98 16.66
CA THR A 34 -9.00 0.56 15.90
C THR A 34 -7.87 0.62 16.92
N VAL A 35 -7.61 -0.50 17.58
CA VAL A 35 -6.36 -0.69 18.28
C VAL A 35 -5.35 -0.53 17.16
N ARG A 36 -4.55 0.53 17.22
CA ARG A 36 -3.33 0.58 16.46
C ARG A 36 -2.68 -0.76 16.65
N GLU A 37 -2.49 -1.50 15.57
CA GLU A 37 -1.68 -2.69 15.52
C GLU A 37 -0.21 -2.25 15.72
N GLU A 38 0.12 -1.80 16.91
CA GLU A 38 1.51 -1.52 17.31
C GLU A 38 2.05 -2.59 18.23
N ASP A 39 1.22 -3.55 18.65
CA ASP A 39 1.71 -4.64 19.45
C ASP A 39 1.28 -5.97 18.82
N GLY A 40 2.25 -6.60 18.18
CA GLY A 40 2.19 -7.91 17.56
C GLY A 40 2.16 -9.06 18.57
N GLU A 41 1.32 -8.97 19.56
CA GLU A 41 0.84 -10.10 20.35
C GLU A 41 -0.58 -9.79 20.76
N PHE A 42 -1.54 -10.22 19.93
CA PHE A 42 -2.85 -10.50 20.45
C PHE A 42 -2.71 -11.73 21.37
N ILE A 43 -2.18 -11.50 22.55
CA ILE A 43 -2.45 -12.39 23.66
C ILE A 43 -3.96 -12.32 23.82
N SER A 44 -4.63 -13.34 23.32
CA SER A 44 -5.97 -13.70 23.75
C SER A 44 -5.90 -13.79 25.27
N LYS A 45 -6.15 -12.67 25.96
CA LYS A 45 -6.48 -12.72 27.36
C LYS A 45 -7.76 -13.51 27.42
N HIS A 46 -7.62 -14.82 27.60
CA HIS A 46 -8.67 -15.65 28.15
C HIS A 46 -9.06 -15.02 29.48
N TYR A 47 -10.09 -14.19 29.43
CA TYR A 47 -10.91 -14.05 30.62
C TYR A 47 -11.71 -15.36 30.77
N THR A 48 -11.06 -16.37 31.27
CA THR A 48 -11.74 -17.43 31.98
C THR A 48 -12.26 -16.79 33.24
N MET A 49 -13.40 -16.13 33.17
CA MET A 49 -14.25 -15.99 34.31
C MET A 49 -14.76 -17.42 34.62
N THR A 50 -13.98 -18.16 35.38
CA THR A 50 -14.49 -19.25 36.18
C THR A 50 -15.36 -18.60 37.25
N THR A 51 -16.58 -18.23 36.90
CA THR A 51 -17.63 -18.17 37.85
C THR A 51 -17.91 -19.64 38.18
N THR A 52 -17.22 -20.17 39.17
CA THR A 52 -17.73 -21.28 39.92
C THR A 52 -18.96 -20.77 40.67
N VAL A 53 -20.05 -20.57 39.93
CA VAL A 53 -21.35 -20.68 40.50
C VAL A 53 -21.49 -22.19 40.73
N THR A 54 -21.22 -22.64 41.90
CA THR A 54 -21.81 -23.84 42.45
C THR A 54 -23.31 -23.55 42.53
N THR A 55 -23.97 -23.60 41.40
CA THR A 55 -25.38 -23.78 41.33
C THR A 55 -25.58 -25.28 41.64
N GLU A 56 -25.80 -25.59 42.86
CA GLU A 56 -26.75 -26.66 43.12
C GLU A 56 -27.94 -26.29 42.29
N GLN A 57 -28.15 -26.97 41.16
CA GLN A 57 -29.35 -26.82 40.35
C GLN A 57 -30.50 -27.20 41.28
N PRO A 58 -31.42 -26.30 41.65
CA PRO A 58 -32.60 -26.72 42.37
C PRO A 58 -33.28 -27.72 41.45
N GLU A 59 -33.46 -28.97 41.92
CA GLU A 59 -34.24 -29.98 41.22
C GLU A 59 -35.56 -29.36 40.84
N VAL A 60 -35.79 -29.19 39.53
CA VAL A 60 -37.03 -28.65 39.04
C VAL A 60 -38.12 -29.66 39.35
N ASP A 61 -39.00 -29.33 40.26
CA ASP A 61 -40.13 -30.17 40.57
C ASP A 61 -40.99 -30.36 39.30
N SER A 62 -40.83 -31.52 38.69
CA SER A 62 -41.49 -31.86 37.42
C SER A 62 -43.02 -32.00 37.56
N THR A 63 -43.52 -31.96 38.77
CA THR A 63 -44.98 -32.10 39.06
C THR A 63 -45.70 -30.74 38.99
N LEU A 64 -44.96 -29.63 39.06
CA LEU A 64 -45.56 -28.28 39.03
C LEU A 64 -45.70 -27.75 37.61
N THR A 65 -46.91 -27.26 37.28
CA THR A 65 -47.12 -26.56 36.02
C THR A 65 -46.33 -25.23 36.00
N ARG A 66 -46.04 -24.71 34.82
CA ARG A 66 -45.38 -23.42 34.63
C ARG A 66 -46.06 -22.28 35.42
N ALA A 67 -47.41 -22.28 35.40
CA ALA A 67 -48.19 -21.29 36.16
C ALA A 67 -47.98 -21.44 37.68
N MET A 68 -47.88 -22.67 38.16
CA MET A 68 -47.63 -22.93 39.59
C MET A 68 -46.23 -22.49 40.00
N ARG A 69 -45.22 -22.77 39.21
CA ARG A 69 -43.84 -22.31 39.49
C ARG A 69 -43.75 -20.78 39.50
N VAL A 70 -44.36 -20.13 38.51
CA VAL A 70 -44.41 -18.64 38.48
C VAL A 70 -45.13 -18.12 39.73
N ARG A 71 -46.24 -18.73 40.11
CA ARG A 71 -47.01 -18.33 41.29
C ARG A 71 -46.22 -18.52 42.57
N GLN A 72 -45.55 -19.66 42.73
CA GLN A 72 -44.70 -19.97 43.87
C GLN A 72 -43.49 -19.02 43.97
N ALA A 73 -42.84 -18.67 42.84
CA ALA A 73 -41.74 -17.74 42.82
C ALA A 73 -42.20 -16.28 43.08
N MET A 74 -43.38 -15.92 42.67
CA MET A 74 -43.94 -14.56 42.94
C MET A 74 -44.48 -14.40 44.35
N PHE A 75 -44.94 -15.49 44.97
CA PHE A 75 -45.56 -15.51 46.30
C PHE A 75 -45.04 -16.71 47.12
N PRO A 76 -43.76 -16.67 47.57
CA PRO A 76 -43.13 -17.81 48.25
C PRO A 76 -43.82 -18.26 49.52
N GLU A 77 -44.54 -17.34 50.18
CA GLU A 77 -45.38 -17.66 51.33
C GLU A 77 -46.76 -16.98 51.15
N ALA A 78 -47.73 -17.72 50.68
CA ALA A 78 -49.13 -17.27 50.61
C ALA A 78 -49.81 -17.24 51.95
N GLY A 79 -49.08 -16.99 53.03
CA GLY A 79 -49.53 -16.91 54.39
C GLY A 79 -49.36 -15.51 54.94
N ASN A 80 -50.41 -14.68 54.86
CA ASN A 80 -50.71 -13.58 55.75
C ASN A 80 -49.63 -12.51 56.03
N ILE A 81 -49.19 -11.81 55.01
CA ILE A 81 -48.59 -10.49 55.25
C ILE A 81 -49.59 -9.45 54.74
N ILE A 82 -50.39 -8.88 55.65
CA ILE A 82 -51.17 -7.69 55.44
C ILE A 82 -50.18 -6.50 55.48
N LEU A 83 -49.82 -5.98 54.36
CA LEU A 83 -49.04 -4.74 54.28
C LEU A 83 -50.01 -3.57 54.53
N SER A 84 -50.05 -3.11 55.77
CA SER A 84 -50.75 -1.87 56.12
C SER A 84 -49.89 -0.67 55.69
N SER A 85 -50.35 0.07 54.73
CA SER A 85 -49.75 1.35 54.31
C SER A 85 -50.28 2.46 55.19
N THR A 86 -49.43 3.07 56.03
CA THR A 86 -49.70 4.33 56.70
C THR A 86 -49.10 5.46 55.84
N GLN A 87 -49.89 6.01 54.96
CA GLN A 87 -49.53 7.19 54.21
C GLN A 87 -49.85 8.43 55.01
N THR A 88 -48.85 9.17 55.45
CA THR A 88 -49.02 10.39 56.28
C THR A 88 -48.90 11.66 55.46
N ASP A 89 -48.36 11.62 54.24
CA ASP A 89 -48.20 12.77 53.34
C ASP A 89 -48.47 12.37 51.89
N PRO A 90 -49.51 12.95 51.25
CA PRO A 90 -49.86 12.63 49.86
C PRO A 90 -48.81 13.08 48.82
N SER A 91 -47.89 13.97 49.19
CA SER A 91 -46.85 14.48 48.31
C SER A 91 -45.55 13.64 48.32
N GLN A 92 -45.40 12.73 49.31
CA GLN A 92 -44.20 11.86 49.41
C GLN A 92 -44.54 10.42 49.05
N MET A 93 -43.68 9.83 48.19
CA MET A 93 -43.78 8.41 47.89
C MET A 93 -43.59 7.57 49.14
N THR A 94 -44.52 6.68 49.43
CA THR A 94 -44.43 5.73 50.54
C THR A 94 -43.27 4.76 50.32
N SER A 95 -42.77 4.15 51.40
CA SER A 95 -41.75 3.12 51.32
C SER A 95 -42.17 1.96 50.42
N VAL A 96 -43.47 1.63 50.41
CA VAL A 96 -44.06 0.64 49.50
C VAL A 96 -43.96 1.08 48.05
N GLN A 97 -44.26 2.32 47.75
CA GLN A 97 -44.13 2.87 46.36
C GLN A 97 -42.68 2.93 45.91
N ARG A 98 -41.75 3.31 46.82
CA ARG A 98 -40.31 3.33 46.50
C ARG A 98 -39.72 1.91 46.23
N LEU A 99 -40.30 0.88 46.87
CA LEU A 99 -39.91 -0.52 46.64
C LEU A 99 -40.73 -1.21 45.55
N ALA A 100 -41.80 -0.58 45.04
CA ALA A 100 -42.66 -1.16 44.01
C ALA A 100 -41.91 -1.42 42.70
N GLU A 101 -41.15 -0.43 42.21
CA GLU A 101 -40.37 -0.58 40.97
C GLU A 101 -39.31 -1.63 41.07
N PRO A 102 -38.36 -1.64 42.03
CA PRO A 102 -37.42 -2.72 42.24
C PRO A 102 -38.08 -4.08 42.43
N SER A 103 -39.19 -4.14 43.19
CA SER A 103 -39.96 -5.38 43.38
C SER A 103 -40.54 -5.90 42.06
N GLN A 104 -41.08 -5.02 41.23
CA GLN A 104 -41.61 -5.40 39.93
C GLN A 104 -40.53 -5.84 38.97
N MET A 105 -39.36 -5.17 38.96
CA MET A 105 -38.20 -5.61 38.21
C MET A 105 -37.72 -7.00 38.62
N LEU A 106 -37.63 -7.26 39.95
CA LEU A 106 -37.29 -8.58 40.50
C LEU A 106 -38.30 -9.65 40.07
N LYS A 107 -39.61 -9.37 40.19
CA LYS A 107 -40.64 -10.31 39.71
C LYS A 107 -40.52 -10.59 38.23
N THR A 108 -40.30 -9.56 37.41
CA THR A 108 -40.11 -9.71 35.97
C THR A 108 -38.87 -10.58 35.70
N ALA A 109 -37.75 -10.32 36.39
CA ALA A 109 -36.53 -11.13 36.24
C ALA A 109 -36.76 -12.63 36.66
N ILE A 110 -37.47 -12.89 37.75
CA ILE A 110 -37.84 -14.24 38.17
C ILE A 110 -38.72 -14.93 37.11
N ILE A 111 -39.69 -14.26 36.56
CA ILE A 111 -40.56 -14.82 35.51
C ILE A 111 -39.71 -15.13 34.25
N HIS A 112 -38.80 -14.24 33.89
CA HIS A 112 -37.88 -14.48 32.79
C HIS A 112 -36.96 -15.73 33.04
N LEU A 113 -36.45 -15.86 34.23
CA LEU A 113 -35.64 -17.06 34.63
C LEU A 113 -36.44 -18.36 34.56
N ILE A 114 -37.67 -18.37 35.04
CA ILE A 114 -38.54 -19.55 34.97
C ILE A 114 -38.87 -19.89 33.52
N ASN A 115 -39.23 -18.86 32.71
CA ASN A 115 -39.48 -19.07 31.31
C ASN A 115 -38.26 -19.60 30.55
N TYR A 116 -37.07 -19.09 30.89
CA TYR A 116 -35.79 -19.56 30.36
C TYR A 116 -35.56 -21.04 30.70
N GLN A 117 -35.77 -21.44 31.95
CA GLN A 117 -35.59 -22.80 32.41
C GLN A 117 -36.57 -23.78 31.75
N ASP A 118 -37.86 -23.39 31.63
CA ASP A 118 -38.86 -24.18 30.94
C ASP A 118 -38.57 -24.37 29.47
N ASP A 119 -38.11 -23.32 28.79
CA ASP A 119 -37.71 -23.40 27.38
C ASP A 119 -36.48 -24.28 27.18
N ALA A 120 -35.51 -24.25 28.10
CA ALA A 120 -34.33 -25.13 28.08
C ALA A 120 -34.70 -26.60 28.29
N GLU A 121 -35.56 -26.88 29.26
CA GLU A 121 -36.02 -28.26 29.55
C GLU A 121 -36.82 -28.84 28.37
N LEU A 122 -37.75 -28.09 27.81
CA LEU A 122 -38.53 -28.51 26.63
C LEU A 122 -37.60 -28.83 25.47
N ALA A 123 -36.62 -27.94 25.18
CA ALA A 123 -35.64 -28.17 24.12
C ALA A 123 -34.84 -29.44 24.40
N THR A 124 -34.32 -29.63 25.63
CA THR A 124 -33.51 -30.79 26.02
C THR A 124 -34.28 -32.11 25.82
N ARG A 125 -35.57 -32.16 26.16
CA ARG A 125 -36.41 -33.32 25.95
C ARG A 125 -36.72 -33.58 24.49
N ALA A 126 -36.86 -32.55 23.65
CA ALA A 126 -37.19 -32.70 22.25
C ALA A 126 -35.94 -33.02 21.36
N ILE A 127 -34.72 -32.71 21.80
CA ILE A 127 -33.47 -32.87 21.02
C ILE A 127 -33.33 -34.34 20.50
N PRO A 128 -33.47 -35.41 21.31
CA PRO A 128 -33.25 -36.76 20.81
C PRO A 128 -34.20 -37.14 19.64
N GLU A 129 -35.47 -36.79 19.77
CA GLU A 129 -36.47 -37.11 18.71
C GLU A 129 -36.27 -36.24 17.49
N LEU A 130 -36.01 -34.92 17.66
CA LEU A 130 -35.73 -34.04 16.53
C LEU A 130 -34.46 -34.45 15.78
N THR A 131 -33.45 -34.99 16.51
CA THR A 131 -32.23 -35.52 15.90
C THR A 131 -32.52 -36.73 15.03
N LYS A 132 -33.43 -37.63 15.45
CA LYS A 132 -33.86 -38.76 14.61
C LYS A 132 -34.61 -38.30 13.39
N LEU A 133 -35.58 -37.39 13.56
CA LEU A 133 -36.38 -36.85 12.45
C LEU A 133 -35.55 -36.09 11.42
N LEU A 134 -34.47 -35.39 11.84
CA LEU A 134 -33.53 -34.73 10.90
C LEU A 134 -32.69 -35.74 10.09
N ASN A 135 -32.60 -36.98 10.54
CA ASN A 135 -31.90 -38.06 9.81
C ASN A 135 -32.87 -39.04 9.14
N ASP A 136 -34.14 -38.70 9.06
CA ASP A 136 -35.16 -39.52 8.38
C ASP A 136 -34.91 -39.60 6.86
N GLU A 137 -35.40 -40.69 6.23
CA GLU A 137 -35.31 -40.84 4.79
C GLU A 137 -36.34 -39.97 4.06
N ASP A 138 -37.48 -39.68 4.72
CA ASP A 138 -38.53 -38.83 4.15
C ASP A 138 -38.15 -37.33 4.30
N GLN A 139 -37.95 -36.70 3.15
CA GLN A 139 -37.58 -35.27 3.07
C GLN A 139 -38.67 -34.35 3.64
N VAL A 140 -39.93 -34.74 3.64
CA VAL A 140 -41.01 -33.96 4.27
C VAL A 140 -40.87 -33.94 5.77
N VAL A 141 -40.50 -35.11 6.36
CA VAL A 141 -40.22 -35.23 7.79
C VAL A 141 -39.02 -34.38 8.17
N VAL A 142 -37.91 -34.48 7.41
CA VAL A 142 -36.70 -33.66 7.61
C VAL A 142 -37.01 -32.17 7.55
N SER A 143 -37.82 -31.76 6.55
CA SER A 143 -38.20 -30.33 6.39
C SER A 143 -39.00 -29.82 7.58
N LYS A 144 -39.96 -30.57 8.08
CA LYS A 144 -40.77 -30.22 9.26
C LYS A 144 -39.91 -30.17 10.53
N ALA A 145 -39.04 -31.17 10.73
CA ALA A 145 -38.12 -31.20 11.85
C ALA A 145 -37.18 -29.96 11.82
N ALA A 146 -36.62 -29.62 10.66
CA ALA A 146 -35.78 -28.44 10.50
C ALA A 146 -36.50 -27.12 10.83
N GLN A 147 -37.78 -27.01 10.39
CA GLN A 147 -38.62 -25.84 10.74
C GLN A 147 -38.82 -25.72 12.26
N ILE A 148 -39.09 -26.83 12.96
CA ILE A 148 -39.29 -26.85 14.41
C ILE A 148 -37.98 -26.46 15.11
N VAL A 149 -36.83 -27.04 14.74
CA VAL A 149 -35.51 -26.71 15.30
C VAL A 149 -35.19 -25.23 15.06
N ASN A 150 -35.49 -24.71 13.87
CA ASN A 150 -35.30 -23.28 13.56
C ASN A 150 -36.13 -22.38 14.48
N GLN A 151 -37.35 -22.74 14.81
CA GLN A 151 -38.17 -22.00 15.77
C GLN A 151 -37.56 -22.04 17.19
N LEU A 152 -37.04 -23.20 17.62
CA LEU A 152 -36.36 -23.34 18.91
C LEU A 152 -35.10 -22.46 19.00
N THR A 153 -34.34 -22.33 17.91
CA THR A 153 -33.12 -21.50 17.92
C THR A 153 -33.38 -20.00 18.09
N ARG A 154 -34.62 -19.53 17.97
CA ARG A 154 -34.98 -18.12 18.22
C ARG A 154 -34.95 -17.77 19.69
N LYS A 155 -35.14 -18.74 20.57
CA LYS A 155 -35.11 -18.59 22.03
C LYS A 155 -33.71 -18.92 22.56
N GLU A 156 -33.18 -18.08 23.43
CA GLU A 156 -31.81 -18.23 23.92
C GLU A 156 -31.60 -19.52 24.67
N ALA A 157 -32.53 -19.85 25.60
CA ALA A 157 -32.44 -21.06 26.40
C ALA A 157 -32.42 -22.35 25.56
N SER A 158 -33.35 -22.45 24.60
CA SER A 158 -33.43 -23.56 23.64
C SER A 158 -32.19 -23.61 22.74
N ARG A 159 -31.67 -22.45 22.31
CA ARG A 159 -30.48 -22.37 21.50
C ARG A 159 -29.24 -22.90 22.26
N ARG A 160 -29.08 -22.56 23.55
CA ARG A 160 -27.98 -23.10 24.37
C ARG A 160 -28.09 -24.62 24.52
N ALA A 161 -29.29 -25.16 24.79
CA ALA A 161 -29.49 -26.62 24.86
C ALA A 161 -29.12 -27.30 23.53
N LEU A 162 -29.49 -26.73 22.39
CA LEU A 162 -29.15 -27.26 21.08
C LEU A 162 -27.62 -27.27 20.81
N MET A 163 -26.90 -26.20 21.22
CA MET A 163 -25.44 -26.12 21.08
C MET A 163 -24.69 -27.15 21.94
N GLN A 164 -25.24 -27.52 23.09
CA GLN A 164 -24.70 -28.55 23.98
C GLN A 164 -24.89 -29.97 23.42
N SER A 165 -25.68 -30.14 22.35
CA SER A 165 -25.89 -31.42 21.68
C SER A 165 -25.13 -31.50 20.34
N PRO A 166 -23.90 -32.05 20.32
CA PRO A 166 -23.14 -32.17 19.05
C PRO A 166 -23.86 -33.03 18.00
N GLN A 167 -24.65 -34.03 18.45
CA GLN A 167 -25.42 -34.90 17.56
C GLN A 167 -26.52 -34.12 16.82
N MET A 168 -27.18 -33.18 17.49
CA MET A 168 -28.19 -32.32 16.91
C MET A 168 -27.56 -31.41 15.83
N VAL A 169 -26.45 -30.73 16.15
CA VAL A 169 -25.77 -29.86 15.18
C VAL A 169 -25.28 -30.67 13.99
N ALA A 170 -24.74 -31.87 14.20
CA ALA A 170 -24.34 -32.76 13.13
C ALA A 170 -25.52 -33.23 12.26
N ALA A 171 -26.70 -33.48 12.84
CA ALA A 171 -27.91 -33.81 12.11
C ALA A 171 -28.38 -32.63 11.23
N VAL A 172 -28.38 -31.41 11.76
CA VAL A 172 -28.68 -30.18 10.98
C VAL A 172 -27.71 -30.01 9.81
N VAL A 173 -26.40 -30.21 10.04
CA VAL A 173 -25.38 -30.11 8.97
C VAL A 173 -25.63 -31.17 7.90
N ARG A 174 -25.93 -32.43 8.28
CA ARG A 174 -26.24 -33.49 7.32
C ARG A 174 -27.52 -33.20 6.52
N ALA A 175 -28.58 -32.75 7.20
CA ALA A 175 -29.82 -32.34 6.55
C ALA A 175 -29.57 -31.26 5.50
N MET A 176 -28.73 -30.25 5.82
CA MET A 176 -28.32 -29.20 4.88
C MET A 176 -27.48 -29.73 3.71
N GLN A 177 -26.61 -30.73 3.98
CA GLN A 177 -25.80 -31.36 2.94
C GLN A 177 -26.60 -32.18 1.94
N ASN A 178 -27.63 -32.88 2.41
CA ASN A 178 -28.34 -33.87 1.63
C ASN A 178 -29.63 -33.37 0.99
N THR A 179 -30.14 -32.19 1.41
CA THR A 179 -31.39 -31.66 0.91
C THR A 179 -31.28 -31.04 -0.47
N GLY A 180 -32.29 -31.34 -1.33
CA GLY A 180 -32.63 -30.59 -2.54
C GLY A 180 -33.78 -29.61 -2.32
N ASP A 181 -34.47 -29.67 -1.17
CA ASP A 181 -35.59 -28.79 -0.84
C ASP A 181 -35.09 -27.40 -0.36
N MET A 182 -35.63 -26.38 -0.97
CA MET A 182 -35.23 -24.98 -0.70
C MET A 182 -35.62 -24.51 0.71
N GLU A 183 -36.76 -24.97 1.22
CA GLU A 183 -37.24 -24.61 2.56
C GLU A 183 -36.42 -25.30 3.64
N THR A 184 -36.03 -26.53 3.43
CA THR A 184 -35.09 -27.24 4.32
C THR A 184 -33.71 -26.58 4.31
N ALA A 185 -33.21 -26.21 3.13
CA ALA A 185 -31.97 -25.48 3.02
C ALA A 185 -32.01 -24.13 3.77
N ARG A 186 -33.12 -23.39 3.65
CA ARG A 186 -33.34 -22.13 4.36
C ARG A 186 -33.44 -22.33 5.87
N ALA A 187 -34.19 -23.33 6.33
CA ALA A 187 -34.34 -23.61 7.75
C ALA A 187 -33.01 -24.00 8.41
N THR A 188 -32.28 -24.94 7.77
CA THR A 188 -30.99 -25.43 8.28
C THR A 188 -29.92 -24.34 8.26
N ALA A 189 -29.83 -23.52 7.22
CA ALA A 189 -28.92 -22.37 7.17
C ALA A 189 -29.26 -21.33 8.26
N SER A 190 -30.57 -21.06 8.50
CA SER A 190 -31.03 -20.18 9.56
C SER A 190 -30.67 -20.71 10.96
N ILE A 191 -30.79 -22.04 11.17
CA ILE A 191 -30.37 -22.65 12.43
C ILE A 191 -28.87 -22.40 12.67
N LEU A 192 -28.02 -22.73 11.71
CA LEU A 192 -26.57 -22.52 11.87
C LEU A 192 -26.22 -21.06 12.07
N HIS A 193 -26.90 -20.15 11.38
CA HIS A 193 -26.76 -18.72 11.58
C HIS A 193 -27.09 -18.33 13.03
N ASN A 194 -28.23 -18.76 13.56
CA ASN A 194 -28.61 -18.47 14.94
C ASN A 194 -27.62 -19.01 15.98
N LEU A 195 -27.05 -20.20 15.72
CA LEU A 195 -26.03 -20.78 16.59
C LEU A 195 -24.67 -20.07 16.51
N SER A 196 -24.35 -19.48 15.36
CA SER A 196 -23.03 -18.86 15.08
C SER A 196 -22.74 -17.59 15.88
N HIS A 197 -23.72 -17.05 16.60
CA HIS A 197 -23.54 -15.86 17.43
C HIS A 197 -22.87 -16.15 18.79
N GLN A 198 -22.64 -17.42 19.11
CA GLN A 198 -21.99 -17.84 20.36
C GLN A 198 -20.81 -18.76 20.05
N ARG A 199 -19.76 -18.69 20.88
CA ARG A 199 -18.52 -19.46 20.68
C ARG A 199 -18.75 -20.96 20.66
N GLU A 200 -19.61 -21.46 21.57
CA GLU A 200 -20.00 -22.86 21.63
C GLU A 200 -20.68 -23.32 20.36
N GLY A 201 -21.54 -22.46 19.78
CA GLY A 201 -22.20 -22.72 18.50
C GLY A 201 -21.22 -22.79 17.34
N LEU A 202 -20.27 -21.85 17.27
CA LEU A 202 -19.22 -21.84 16.25
C LEU A 202 -18.37 -23.12 16.32
N LEU A 203 -17.96 -23.50 17.52
CA LEU A 203 -17.18 -24.73 17.74
C LEU A 203 -17.98 -25.99 17.34
N SER A 204 -19.27 -26.04 17.70
CA SER A 204 -20.15 -27.16 17.33
C SER A 204 -20.34 -27.25 15.82
N ILE A 205 -20.57 -26.14 15.12
CA ILE A 205 -20.68 -26.08 13.65
C ILE A 205 -19.36 -26.55 13.02
N PHE A 206 -18.24 -26.07 13.50
CA PHE A 206 -16.92 -26.45 12.99
C PHE A 206 -16.63 -27.95 13.16
N LYS A 207 -16.82 -28.48 14.36
CA LYS A 207 -16.63 -29.92 14.67
C LYS A 207 -17.57 -30.83 13.90
N SER A 208 -18.78 -30.37 13.58
CA SER A 208 -19.77 -31.12 12.82
C SER A 208 -19.56 -31.09 11.31
N GLY A 209 -18.47 -30.49 10.79
CA GLY A 209 -18.19 -30.37 9.37
C GLY A 209 -19.11 -29.37 8.67
N GLY A 210 -19.57 -28.33 9.37
CA GLY A 210 -20.51 -27.34 8.83
C GLY A 210 -19.94 -26.45 7.74
N ILE A 211 -18.60 -26.23 7.68
CA ILE A 211 -17.98 -25.32 6.71
C ILE A 211 -18.19 -25.77 5.26
N PRO A 212 -17.89 -27.03 4.85
CA PRO A 212 -18.15 -27.46 3.48
C PRO A 212 -19.63 -27.36 3.08
N ALA A 213 -20.54 -27.65 4.02
CA ALA A 213 -21.96 -27.53 3.82
C ALA A 213 -22.41 -26.08 3.58
N LEU A 214 -21.91 -25.13 4.38
CA LEU A 214 -22.18 -23.71 4.23
C LEU A 214 -21.60 -23.15 2.92
N VAL A 215 -20.38 -23.57 2.53
CA VAL A 215 -19.78 -23.18 1.26
C VAL A 215 -20.62 -23.67 0.07
N ARG A 216 -21.18 -24.88 0.14
CA ARG A 216 -22.12 -25.37 -0.88
C ARG A 216 -23.35 -24.48 -0.98
N MET A 217 -23.88 -23.99 0.14
CA MET A 217 -25.05 -23.09 0.18
C MET A 217 -24.78 -21.74 -0.49
N LEU A 218 -23.54 -21.31 -0.67
CA LEU A 218 -23.19 -20.09 -1.41
C LEU A 218 -23.55 -20.17 -2.92
N SER A 219 -23.93 -21.34 -3.42
CA SER A 219 -24.45 -21.53 -4.78
C SER A 219 -25.99 -21.54 -4.85
N SER A 220 -26.68 -21.31 -3.72
CA SER A 220 -28.16 -21.32 -3.69
C SER A 220 -28.74 -20.14 -4.50
N PRO A 221 -29.87 -20.38 -5.20
CA PRO A 221 -30.61 -19.30 -5.84
C PRO A 221 -31.37 -18.40 -4.85
N MET A 222 -31.58 -18.84 -3.60
CA MET A 222 -32.33 -18.10 -2.58
C MET A 222 -31.41 -17.12 -1.84
N GLU A 223 -31.75 -15.84 -1.87
CA GLU A 223 -30.95 -14.80 -1.19
C GLU A 223 -30.87 -14.98 0.33
N SER A 224 -31.96 -15.47 0.96
CA SER A 224 -31.96 -15.75 2.40
C SER A 224 -30.96 -16.87 2.78
N VAL A 225 -30.84 -17.91 1.96
CA VAL A 225 -29.86 -18.99 2.19
C VAL A 225 -28.45 -18.45 2.03
N LEU A 226 -28.21 -17.67 0.96
CA LEU A 226 -26.92 -17.00 0.75
C LEU A 226 -26.53 -16.12 1.94
N PHE A 227 -27.49 -15.32 2.44
CA PHE A 227 -27.26 -14.43 3.57
C PHE A 227 -26.90 -15.19 4.84
N TYR A 228 -27.67 -16.24 5.20
CA TYR A 228 -27.36 -17.06 6.39
C TYR A 228 -26.02 -17.77 6.24
N ALA A 229 -25.74 -18.34 5.08
CA ALA A 229 -24.49 -19.06 4.84
C ALA A 229 -23.27 -18.14 4.93
N ILE A 230 -23.29 -16.99 4.23
CA ILE A 230 -22.15 -16.07 4.25
C ILE A 230 -21.92 -15.43 5.63
N THR A 231 -23.00 -15.10 6.35
CA THR A 231 -22.88 -14.51 7.69
C THR A 231 -22.35 -15.54 8.69
N THR A 232 -22.79 -16.81 8.60
CA THR A 232 -22.27 -17.89 9.43
C THR A 232 -20.79 -18.15 9.16
N LEU A 233 -20.40 -18.20 7.90
CA LEU A 233 -18.99 -18.32 7.49
C LEU A 233 -18.16 -17.12 8.00
N HIS A 234 -18.69 -15.92 7.90
CA HIS A 234 -18.03 -14.72 8.42
C HIS A 234 -17.77 -14.80 9.93
N ASN A 235 -18.77 -15.21 10.71
CA ASN A 235 -18.63 -15.42 12.15
C ASN A 235 -17.58 -16.50 12.47
N LEU A 236 -17.57 -17.61 11.71
CA LEU A 236 -16.56 -18.66 11.82
C LEU A 236 -15.15 -18.12 11.50
N LEU A 237 -14.99 -17.35 10.42
CA LEU A 237 -13.70 -16.79 10.02
C LEU A 237 -13.13 -15.80 11.03
N LEU A 238 -14.00 -15.10 11.77
CA LEU A 238 -13.60 -14.13 12.78
C LEU A 238 -13.19 -14.79 14.10
N HIS A 239 -13.92 -15.85 14.50
CA HIS A 239 -13.87 -16.29 15.89
C HIS A 239 -13.48 -17.75 16.08
N GLN A 240 -13.45 -18.57 15.02
CA GLN A 240 -13.12 -20.00 15.11
C GLN A 240 -11.73 -20.26 14.52
N GLU A 241 -10.83 -20.73 15.36
CA GLU A 241 -9.52 -21.19 14.93
C GLU A 241 -9.64 -22.34 13.90
N GLY A 242 -8.79 -22.32 12.88
CA GLY A 242 -8.81 -23.30 11.79
C GLY A 242 -9.89 -23.05 10.72
N ALA A 243 -10.87 -22.18 10.96
CA ALA A 243 -11.96 -21.93 10.00
C ALA A 243 -11.43 -21.38 8.67
N LYS A 244 -10.42 -20.48 8.69
CA LYS A 244 -9.83 -19.92 7.44
C LYS A 244 -9.29 -21.04 6.54
N MET A 245 -8.56 -21.99 7.12
CA MET A 245 -8.01 -23.13 6.37
C MET A 245 -9.13 -24.03 5.85
N ALA A 246 -10.13 -24.36 6.68
CA ALA A 246 -11.25 -25.20 6.28
C ALA A 246 -12.10 -24.58 5.14
N VAL A 247 -12.30 -23.26 5.17
CA VAL A 247 -13.03 -22.54 4.08
C VAL A 247 -12.22 -22.55 2.79
N ARG A 248 -10.89 -22.39 2.84
CA ARG A 248 -10.01 -22.48 1.66
C ARG A 248 -10.08 -23.89 1.04
N LEU A 249 -9.96 -24.94 1.87
CA LEU A 249 -10.02 -26.34 1.44
C LEU A 249 -11.38 -26.75 0.86
N ALA A 250 -12.45 -26.05 1.25
CA ALA A 250 -13.81 -26.27 0.75
C ALA A 250 -14.15 -25.43 -0.50
N ASP A 251 -13.17 -24.84 -1.18
CA ASP A 251 -13.35 -23.95 -2.34
C ASP A 251 -14.20 -22.71 -2.04
N GLY A 252 -14.12 -22.20 -0.81
CA GLY A 252 -14.90 -21.06 -0.35
C GLY A 252 -14.67 -19.79 -1.18
N LEU A 253 -13.43 -19.51 -1.56
CA LEU A 253 -13.08 -18.35 -2.39
C LEU A 253 -13.71 -18.40 -3.78
N GLN A 254 -13.66 -19.55 -4.43
CA GLN A 254 -14.25 -19.79 -5.75
C GLN A 254 -15.78 -19.58 -5.74
N LYS A 255 -16.42 -19.82 -4.59
CA LYS A 255 -17.85 -19.58 -4.39
C LYS A 255 -18.18 -18.14 -3.94
N MET A 256 -17.28 -17.48 -3.20
CA MET A 256 -17.52 -16.12 -2.69
C MET A 256 -17.29 -15.05 -3.77
N VAL A 257 -16.26 -15.18 -4.62
CA VAL A 257 -15.94 -14.15 -5.62
C VAL A 257 -17.10 -13.89 -6.59
N PRO A 258 -17.81 -14.88 -7.15
CA PRO A 258 -18.97 -14.63 -7.99
C PRO A 258 -20.11 -13.86 -7.29
N LEU A 259 -20.19 -13.92 -5.96
CA LEU A 259 -21.18 -13.19 -5.17
C LEU A 259 -20.97 -11.67 -5.19
N LEU A 260 -19.80 -11.17 -5.60
CA LEU A 260 -19.54 -9.74 -5.82
C LEU A 260 -20.47 -9.12 -6.89
N LYS A 261 -21.11 -9.93 -7.72
CA LYS A 261 -22.11 -9.51 -8.72
C LYS A 261 -23.51 -9.29 -8.14
N LYS A 262 -23.73 -9.60 -6.86
CA LYS A 262 -25.01 -9.32 -6.19
C LYS A 262 -25.16 -7.82 -5.94
N THR A 263 -26.42 -7.38 -5.71
CA THR A 263 -26.73 -5.94 -5.61
C THR A 263 -26.95 -5.43 -4.20
N ASN A 264 -27.15 -6.33 -3.22
CA ASN A 264 -27.40 -5.93 -1.84
C ASN A 264 -26.10 -5.44 -1.16
N PRO A 265 -25.97 -4.16 -0.78
CA PRO A 265 -24.73 -3.63 -0.25
C PRO A 265 -24.34 -4.20 1.13
N LYS A 266 -25.30 -4.60 1.95
CA LYS A 266 -25.02 -5.23 3.24
C LYS A 266 -24.44 -6.64 3.05
N PHE A 267 -25.02 -7.39 2.13
CA PHE A 267 -24.53 -8.72 1.73
C PHE A 267 -23.11 -8.63 1.15
N LEU A 268 -22.87 -7.67 0.27
CA LEU A 268 -21.56 -7.42 -0.33
C LEU A 268 -20.50 -7.05 0.73
N ALA A 269 -20.87 -6.26 1.74
CA ALA A 269 -19.96 -5.88 2.81
C ALA A 269 -19.48 -7.11 3.62
N ILE A 270 -20.36 -8.06 3.89
CA ILE A 270 -19.98 -9.31 4.58
C ILE A 270 -19.11 -10.17 3.65
N THR A 271 -19.48 -10.29 2.38
CA THR A 271 -18.72 -11.07 1.39
C THR A 271 -17.30 -10.51 1.23
N THR A 272 -17.15 -9.21 1.07
CA THR A 272 -15.83 -8.57 0.94
C THR A 272 -14.99 -8.72 2.21
N ASP A 273 -15.61 -8.66 3.39
CA ASP A 273 -14.87 -8.89 4.64
C ASP A 273 -14.40 -10.35 4.76
N CYS A 274 -15.21 -11.34 4.34
CA CYS A 274 -14.76 -12.74 4.23
C CYS A 274 -13.56 -12.89 3.29
N LEU A 275 -13.59 -12.23 2.13
CA LEU A 275 -12.49 -12.27 1.17
C LEU A 275 -11.21 -11.67 1.77
N GLN A 276 -11.31 -10.58 2.52
CA GLN A 276 -10.18 -9.98 3.21
C GLN A 276 -9.58 -10.94 4.24
N LEU A 277 -10.41 -11.53 5.11
CA LEU A 277 -9.98 -12.48 6.14
C LEU A 277 -9.28 -13.72 5.56
N LEU A 278 -9.68 -14.16 4.37
CA LEU A 278 -9.11 -15.31 3.68
C LEU A 278 -7.84 -14.99 2.90
N SER A 279 -7.73 -13.79 2.33
CA SER A 279 -6.61 -13.39 1.48
C SER A 279 -5.44 -12.76 2.23
N TYR A 280 -5.69 -12.23 3.45
CA TYR A 280 -4.63 -11.63 4.27
C TYR A 280 -3.58 -12.68 4.63
N GLY A 281 -2.31 -12.37 4.34
CA GLY A 281 -1.18 -13.27 4.59
C GLY A 281 -1.18 -14.59 3.80
N ASN A 282 -2.01 -14.72 2.74
CA ASN A 282 -2.08 -15.95 1.97
C ASN A 282 -2.04 -15.69 0.45
N GLN A 283 -0.92 -16.00 -0.16
CA GLN A 283 -0.66 -15.73 -1.58
C GLN A 283 -1.58 -16.54 -2.50
N GLU A 284 -1.83 -17.82 -2.20
CA GLU A 284 -2.71 -18.68 -3.00
C GLU A 284 -4.14 -18.11 -3.06
N SER A 285 -4.67 -17.67 -1.92
CA SER A 285 -5.99 -17.01 -1.86
C SER A 285 -6.06 -15.76 -2.75
N LYS A 286 -5.00 -14.94 -2.80
CA LYS A 286 -4.94 -13.75 -3.68
C LYS A 286 -5.00 -14.15 -5.16
N LEU A 287 -4.33 -15.23 -5.55
CA LEU A 287 -4.35 -15.75 -6.93
C LEU A 287 -5.70 -16.37 -7.29
N ILE A 288 -6.36 -17.06 -6.35
CA ILE A 288 -7.71 -17.60 -6.55
C ILE A 288 -8.72 -16.47 -6.75
N ILE A 289 -8.62 -15.39 -5.97
CA ILE A 289 -9.48 -14.21 -6.15
C ILE A 289 -9.26 -13.60 -7.54
N LEU A 290 -8.02 -13.48 -7.99
CA LEU A 290 -7.67 -12.99 -9.33
C LEU A 290 -8.29 -13.86 -10.43
N SER A 291 -8.07 -15.17 -10.38
CA SER A 291 -8.53 -16.09 -11.43
C SER A 291 -10.06 -16.19 -11.55
N ASN A 292 -10.80 -15.76 -10.53
CA ASN A 292 -12.26 -15.73 -10.51
C ASN A 292 -12.87 -14.33 -10.81
N GLY A 293 -12.06 -13.35 -11.25
CA GLY A 293 -12.53 -12.02 -11.61
C GLY A 293 -12.82 -11.13 -10.40
N GLY A 294 -12.06 -11.33 -9.32
CA GLY A 294 -12.18 -10.52 -8.09
C GLY A 294 -11.85 -9.04 -8.29
N PRO A 295 -10.73 -8.67 -8.95
CA PRO A 295 -10.37 -7.29 -9.20
C PRO A 295 -11.48 -6.47 -9.85
N GLU A 296 -12.09 -6.97 -10.91
CA GLU A 296 -13.17 -6.30 -11.65
C GLU A 296 -14.40 -6.09 -10.76
N GLY A 297 -14.79 -7.14 -9.99
CA GLY A 297 -15.93 -7.07 -9.08
C GLY A 297 -15.70 -6.07 -7.94
N LEU A 298 -14.51 -6.03 -7.36
CA LEU A 298 -14.15 -5.12 -6.26
C LEU A 298 -14.06 -3.66 -6.75
N VAL A 299 -13.44 -3.42 -7.91
CA VAL A 299 -13.37 -2.09 -8.52
C VAL A 299 -14.75 -1.59 -8.94
N HIS A 300 -15.62 -2.48 -9.46
CA HIS A 300 -17.02 -2.14 -9.75
C HIS A 300 -17.75 -1.65 -8.50
N ILE A 301 -17.55 -2.32 -7.35
CA ILE A 301 -18.12 -1.89 -6.06
C ILE A 301 -17.61 -0.51 -5.68
N MET A 302 -16.30 -0.26 -5.71
CA MET A 302 -15.71 1.05 -5.38
C MET A 302 -16.25 2.18 -6.27
N ARG A 303 -16.58 1.88 -7.52
CA ARG A 303 -17.06 2.88 -8.49
C ARG A 303 -18.53 3.23 -8.33
N ASN A 304 -19.40 2.25 -7.99
CA ASN A 304 -20.85 2.35 -8.16
C ASN A 304 -21.67 2.38 -6.86
N TYR A 305 -21.06 2.10 -5.71
CA TYR A 305 -21.74 2.10 -4.42
C TYR A 305 -21.31 3.28 -3.55
N ASN A 306 -22.24 3.70 -2.64
CA ASN A 306 -22.00 4.79 -1.69
C ASN A 306 -22.16 4.32 -0.23
N TYR A 307 -22.39 3.04 0.03
CA TYR A 307 -22.53 2.50 1.38
C TYR A 307 -21.13 2.39 2.03
N GLU A 308 -20.84 3.26 3.00
CA GLU A 308 -19.52 3.46 3.60
C GLU A 308 -18.89 2.16 4.11
N LYS A 309 -19.68 1.29 4.79
CA LYS A 309 -19.17 0.03 5.31
C LYS A 309 -18.71 -0.90 4.18
N LEU A 310 -19.48 -0.97 3.08
CA LEU A 310 -19.10 -1.76 1.91
C LEU A 310 -17.82 -1.22 1.27
N LEU A 311 -17.74 0.09 1.09
CA LEU A 311 -16.55 0.72 0.52
C LEU A 311 -15.32 0.47 1.39
N TRP A 312 -15.49 0.55 2.72
CA TRP A 312 -14.40 0.29 3.66
C TRP A 312 -13.94 -1.18 3.61
N THR A 313 -14.85 -2.16 3.65
CA THR A 313 -14.47 -3.58 3.55
C THR A 313 -13.85 -3.91 2.20
N THR A 314 -14.38 -3.34 1.11
CA THR A 314 -13.83 -3.52 -0.24
C THR A 314 -12.43 -2.93 -0.37
N SER A 315 -12.20 -1.72 0.18
CA SER A 315 -10.88 -1.10 0.16
C SER A 315 -9.83 -1.91 0.93
N ARG A 316 -10.22 -2.59 2.01
CA ARG A 316 -9.34 -3.53 2.74
C ARG A 316 -8.93 -4.72 1.87
N VAL A 317 -9.87 -5.30 1.11
CA VAL A 317 -9.53 -6.40 0.17
C VAL A 317 -8.56 -5.89 -0.89
N LEU A 318 -8.89 -4.77 -1.54
CA LEU A 318 -8.02 -4.18 -2.57
C LEU A 318 -6.62 -3.86 -2.04
N LYS A 319 -6.51 -3.36 -0.80
CA LYS A 319 -5.22 -3.14 -0.15
C LYS A 319 -4.42 -4.45 -0.01
N VAL A 320 -5.07 -5.54 0.41
CA VAL A 320 -4.42 -6.86 0.52
C VAL A 320 -4.01 -7.41 -0.86
N LEU A 321 -4.85 -7.24 -1.89
CA LEU A 321 -4.53 -7.71 -3.23
C LEU A 321 -3.44 -6.87 -3.92
N SER A 322 -3.39 -5.57 -3.64
CA SER A 322 -2.46 -4.62 -4.30
C SER A 322 -0.98 -4.87 -4.00
N VAL A 323 -0.64 -5.66 -2.97
CA VAL A 323 0.74 -6.08 -2.72
C VAL A 323 1.15 -7.32 -3.53
N CYS A 324 0.20 -7.97 -4.22
CA CYS A 324 0.47 -9.13 -5.05
C CYS A 324 0.80 -8.69 -6.49
N PRO A 325 1.98 -8.97 -7.02
CA PRO A 325 2.39 -8.54 -8.36
C PRO A 325 1.40 -8.93 -9.46
N SER A 326 0.79 -10.12 -9.38
CA SER A 326 -0.17 -10.59 -10.38
C SER A 326 -1.52 -9.87 -10.31
N ASN A 327 -1.93 -9.38 -9.13
CA ASN A 327 -3.19 -8.65 -8.95
C ASN A 327 -3.09 -7.17 -9.34
N LYS A 328 -1.90 -6.55 -9.25
CA LYS A 328 -1.72 -5.14 -9.55
C LYS A 328 -2.21 -4.74 -10.94
N PRO A 329 -1.75 -5.39 -12.04
CA PRO A 329 -2.21 -5.04 -13.38
C PRO A 329 -3.72 -5.19 -13.53
N ALA A 330 -4.31 -6.28 -13.04
CA ALA A 330 -5.75 -6.54 -13.16
C ALA A 330 -6.60 -5.48 -12.43
N ILE A 331 -6.15 -5.00 -11.26
CA ILE A 331 -6.85 -3.93 -10.54
C ILE A 331 -6.72 -2.60 -11.30
N VAL A 332 -5.55 -2.32 -11.89
CA VAL A 332 -5.31 -1.10 -12.68
C VAL A 332 -6.15 -1.14 -13.96
N GLU A 333 -6.12 -2.21 -14.74
CA GLU A 333 -6.90 -2.41 -15.97
C GLU A 333 -8.41 -2.31 -15.73
N ALA A 334 -8.89 -2.77 -14.58
CA ALA A 334 -10.29 -2.58 -14.17
C ALA A 334 -10.66 -1.12 -13.86
N GLY A 335 -9.70 -0.19 -13.90
CA GLY A 335 -9.87 1.22 -13.54
C GLY A 335 -9.84 1.47 -12.03
N GLY A 336 -9.04 0.70 -11.31
CA GLY A 336 -8.90 0.77 -9.85
C GLY A 336 -8.35 2.12 -9.39
N MET A 337 -7.42 2.73 -10.13
CA MET A 337 -6.84 4.03 -9.78
C MET A 337 -7.90 5.12 -9.69
N GLN A 338 -8.74 5.24 -10.72
CA GLN A 338 -9.80 6.23 -10.78
C GLN A 338 -10.92 5.95 -9.75
N ALA A 339 -11.25 4.66 -9.56
CA ALA A 339 -12.28 4.25 -8.61
C ALA A 339 -11.88 4.55 -7.15
N LEU A 340 -10.64 4.27 -6.77
CA LEU A 340 -10.08 4.57 -5.45
C LEU A 340 -9.90 6.08 -5.24
N GLY A 341 -9.45 6.79 -6.27
CA GLY A 341 -9.25 8.24 -6.25
C GLY A 341 -10.50 9.02 -5.83
N LYS A 342 -11.70 8.60 -6.25
CA LYS A 342 -12.97 9.22 -5.87
C LYS A 342 -13.21 9.32 -4.37
N HIS A 343 -12.57 8.46 -3.56
CA HIS A 343 -12.78 8.37 -2.13
C HIS A 343 -11.73 9.14 -1.29
N LEU A 344 -10.83 9.87 -1.94
CA LEU A 344 -9.80 10.65 -1.25
C LEU A 344 -10.32 11.94 -0.63
N THR A 345 -11.49 12.44 -1.07
CA THR A 345 -12.15 13.66 -0.55
C THR A 345 -13.29 13.36 0.41
N GLY A 346 -13.53 12.08 0.71
CA GLY A 346 -14.63 11.65 1.57
C GLY A 346 -14.41 11.96 3.06
N SER A 347 -15.48 11.97 3.84
CA SER A 347 -15.43 12.20 5.30
C SER A 347 -14.88 11.02 6.10
N SER A 348 -14.80 9.82 5.51
CA SER A 348 -14.32 8.62 6.19
C SER A 348 -12.80 8.52 6.10
N GLN A 349 -12.10 8.94 7.15
CA GLN A 349 -10.63 8.88 7.22
C GLN A 349 -10.08 7.46 7.01
N ARG A 350 -10.72 6.45 7.63
CA ARG A 350 -10.31 5.05 7.49
C ARG A 350 -10.41 4.53 6.05
N LEU A 351 -11.47 4.95 5.30
CA LEU A 351 -11.63 4.61 3.89
C LEU A 351 -10.55 5.30 3.05
N MET A 352 -10.35 6.59 3.27
CA MET A 352 -9.34 7.39 2.57
C MET A 352 -7.93 6.83 2.76
N GLN A 353 -7.55 6.47 3.99
CA GLN A 353 -6.25 5.85 4.27
C GLN A 353 -6.07 4.52 3.51
N ASN A 354 -7.07 3.64 3.53
CA ASN A 354 -6.98 2.38 2.77
C ASN A 354 -6.85 2.64 1.26
N CYS A 355 -7.60 3.61 0.72
CA CYS A 355 -7.52 3.98 -0.68
C CYS A 355 -6.12 4.53 -1.03
N LEU A 356 -5.55 5.41 -0.21
CA LEU A 356 -4.21 5.96 -0.41
C LEU A 356 -3.13 4.87 -0.42
N TRP A 357 -3.13 3.98 0.57
CA TRP A 357 -2.18 2.87 0.60
C TRP A 357 -2.33 1.93 -0.60
N THR A 358 -3.59 1.66 -0.99
CA THR A 358 -3.85 0.83 -2.17
C THR A 358 -3.35 1.50 -3.44
N LEU A 359 -3.62 2.80 -3.62
CA LEU A 359 -3.11 3.60 -4.75
C LEU A 359 -1.58 3.62 -4.79
N ARG A 360 -0.92 3.76 -3.63
CA ARG A 360 0.54 3.69 -3.55
C ARG A 360 1.07 2.33 -4.04
N ASN A 361 0.44 1.24 -3.60
CA ASN A 361 0.85 -0.10 -4.02
C ASN A 361 0.61 -0.37 -5.52
N LEU A 362 -0.37 0.29 -6.13
CA LEU A 362 -0.73 0.12 -7.54
C LEU A 362 0.02 1.07 -8.48
N SER A 363 0.55 2.18 -7.95
CA SER A 363 1.06 3.29 -8.75
C SER A 363 2.27 2.92 -9.64
N ASP A 364 3.07 1.94 -9.24
CA ASP A 364 4.17 1.39 -10.03
C ASP A 364 3.69 0.67 -11.30
N ALA A 365 2.53 0.02 -11.23
CA ALA A 365 1.91 -0.64 -12.38
C ALA A 365 1.05 0.32 -13.24
N ALA A 366 0.70 1.50 -12.71
CA ALA A 366 -0.21 2.46 -13.34
C ALA A 366 0.51 3.62 -14.07
N THR A 367 1.81 3.51 -14.32
CA THR A 367 2.63 4.60 -14.90
C THR A 367 2.18 5.02 -16.32
N LYS A 368 1.51 4.15 -17.06
CA LYS A 368 1.02 4.39 -18.43
C LYS A 368 -0.49 4.62 -18.50
N GLU A 369 -1.19 4.57 -17.37
CA GLU A 369 -2.64 4.77 -17.35
C GLU A 369 -3.03 6.21 -17.70
N GLU A 370 -4.13 6.36 -18.42
CA GLU A 370 -4.73 7.63 -18.82
C GLU A 370 -5.89 8.02 -17.89
N GLY A 371 -6.34 9.30 -17.99
CA GLY A 371 -7.49 9.78 -17.21
C GLY A 371 -7.21 9.93 -15.72
N MET A 372 -5.96 10.25 -15.35
CA MET A 372 -5.52 10.44 -13.97
C MET A 372 -5.64 11.89 -13.47
N ASP A 373 -6.16 12.80 -14.28
CA ASP A 373 -6.10 14.25 -14.02
C ASP A 373 -6.62 14.64 -12.65
N SER A 374 -7.83 14.21 -12.31
CA SER A 374 -8.43 14.54 -11.02
C SER A 374 -7.69 13.87 -9.86
N LEU A 375 -7.16 12.66 -10.04
CA LEU A 375 -6.36 11.97 -9.03
C LEU A 375 -5.06 12.74 -8.76
N LEU A 376 -4.33 13.14 -9.81
CA LEU A 376 -3.07 13.89 -9.67
C LEU A 376 -3.28 15.23 -8.97
N GLN A 377 -4.34 15.97 -9.34
CA GLN A 377 -4.70 17.23 -8.68
C GLN A 377 -5.03 17.03 -7.20
N MET A 378 -5.81 15.99 -6.86
CA MET A 378 -6.11 15.66 -5.47
C MET A 378 -4.85 15.28 -4.69
N LEU A 379 -3.95 14.49 -5.27
CA LEU A 379 -2.68 14.11 -4.63
C LEU A 379 -1.80 15.32 -4.35
N VAL A 380 -1.71 16.27 -5.28
CA VAL A 380 -1.00 17.55 -5.05
C VAL A 380 -1.65 18.32 -3.90
N GLY A 381 -2.98 18.36 -3.84
CA GLY A 381 -3.70 18.98 -2.72
C GLY A 381 -3.42 18.31 -1.37
N LEU A 382 -3.30 16.98 -1.35
CA LEU A 382 -2.99 16.21 -0.12
C LEU A 382 -1.56 16.44 0.38
N LEU A 383 -0.64 16.95 -0.43
CA LEU A 383 0.70 17.35 0.03
C LEU A 383 0.66 18.52 1.03
N SER A 384 -0.46 19.21 1.16
CA SER A 384 -0.64 20.24 2.21
C SER A 384 -0.99 19.65 3.59
N SER A 385 -1.25 18.36 3.69
CA SER A 385 -1.62 17.68 4.94
C SER A 385 -0.49 17.67 5.96
N GLU A 386 -0.86 17.68 7.25
CA GLU A 386 0.08 17.48 8.36
C GLU A 386 0.26 15.99 8.72
N ASP A 387 -0.61 15.12 8.21
CA ASP A 387 -0.53 13.67 8.41
C ASP A 387 0.61 13.07 7.58
N LEU A 388 1.61 12.53 8.26
CA LEU A 388 2.78 11.89 7.62
C LEU A 388 2.39 10.71 6.72
N ASN A 389 1.37 9.94 7.07
CA ASN A 389 0.92 8.83 6.21
C ASN A 389 0.33 9.35 4.89
N MET A 390 -0.40 10.46 4.93
CA MET A 390 -0.89 11.11 3.71
C MET A 390 0.27 11.62 2.85
N LEU A 391 1.26 12.27 3.46
CA LEU A 391 2.45 12.74 2.74
C LEU A 391 3.21 11.56 2.12
N THR A 392 3.49 10.51 2.90
CA THR A 392 4.18 9.30 2.44
C THR A 392 3.48 8.65 1.24
N CYS A 393 2.15 8.51 1.31
CA CYS A 393 1.40 7.93 0.20
C CYS A 393 1.37 8.86 -1.01
N SER A 394 1.07 10.16 -0.82
CA SER A 394 0.91 11.10 -1.92
C SER A 394 2.23 11.34 -2.67
N THR A 395 3.36 11.48 -1.95
CA THR A 395 4.69 11.62 -2.57
C THR A 395 5.09 10.36 -3.32
N GLY A 396 4.84 9.17 -2.74
CA GLY A 396 5.14 7.89 -3.38
C GLY A 396 4.32 7.65 -4.65
N ILE A 397 3.01 7.96 -4.62
CA ILE A 397 2.14 7.84 -5.80
C ILE A 397 2.59 8.83 -6.89
N LEU A 398 2.82 10.09 -6.54
CA LEU A 398 3.28 11.11 -7.49
C LEU A 398 4.63 10.75 -8.10
N SER A 399 5.57 10.24 -7.30
CA SER A 399 6.86 9.75 -7.81
C SER A 399 6.67 8.68 -8.88
N ASN A 400 5.86 7.66 -8.62
CA ASN A 400 5.63 6.58 -9.58
C ASN A 400 4.87 7.07 -10.82
N LEU A 401 3.77 7.80 -10.67
CA LEU A 401 2.94 8.26 -11.79
C LEU A 401 3.61 9.31 -12.68
N THR A 402 4.61 10.04 -12.18
CA THR A 402 5.41 10.99 -12.99
C THR A 402 6.62 10.33 -13.65
N CYS A 403 6.96 9.09 -13.28
CA CYS A 403 8.05 8.34 -13.88
C CYS A 403 7.75 8.05 -15.36
N ASN A 404 8.60 8.51 -16.26
CA ASN A 404 8.50 8.30 -17.72
C ASN A 404 7.13 8.66 -18.35
N ASN A 405 6.35 9.53 -17.71
CA ASN A 405 5.06 10.01 -18.21
C ASN A 405 5.05 11.53 -18.36
N ALA A 406 5.29 12.02 -19.58
CA ALA A 406 5.39 13.44 -19.88
C ALA A 406 4.08 14.21 -19.62
N TYR A 407 2.93 13.59 -19.86
CA TYR A 407 1.62 14.17 -19.59
C TYR A 407 1.41 14.42 -18.10
N ASN A 408 1.62 13.39 -17.28
CA ASN A 408 1.47 13.51 -15.83
C ASN A 408 2.45 14.53 -15.23
N LYS A 409 3.71 14.58 -15.72
CA LYS A 409 4.68 15.60 -15.31
C LYS A 409 4.17 17.01 -15.59
N THR A 410 3.67 17.24 -16.81
CA THR A 410 3.14 18.54 -17.21
C THR A 410 1.96 18.95 -16.34
N LEU A 411 1.01 18.04 -16.11
CA LEU A 411 -0.17 18.31 -15.30
C LEU A 411 0.17 18.61 -13.83
N VAL A 412 1.06 17.82 -13.22
CA VAL A 412 1.50 18.05 -11.84
C VAL A 412 2.24 19.39 -11.72
N THR A 413 3.06 19.75 -12.71
CA THR A 413 3.75 21.06 -12.72
C THR A 413 2.74 22.21 -12.80
N GLN A 414 1.74 22.12 -13.68
CA GLN A 414 0.67 23.13 -13.84
C GLN A 414 -0.23 23.25 -12.61
N SER A 415 -0.36 22.18 -11.83
CA SER A 415 -1.14 22.14 -10.58
C SER A 415 -0.36 22.59 -9.33
N ASN A 416 0.74 23.33 -9.49
CA ASN A 416 1.64 23.76 -8.42
C ASN A 416 2.29 22.62 -7.63
N GLY A 417 2.47 21.45 -8.26
CA GLY A 417 3.06 20.28 -7.62
C GLY A 417 4.50 20.48 -7.14
N VAL A 418 5.28 21.33 -7.84
CA VAL A 418 6.67 21.64 -7.43
C VAL A 418 6.70 22.32 -6.05
N GLU A 419 5.90 23.37 -5.86
CA GLU A 419 5.78 24.08 -4.58
C GLU A 419 5.31 23.14 -3.48
N ALA A 420 4.25 22.38 -3.76
CA ALA A 420 3.69 21.44 -2.79
C ALA A 420 4.69 20.36 -2.35
N LEU A 421 5.50 19.82 -3.27
CA LEU A 421 6.56 18.85 -2.97
C LEU A 421 7.69 19.47 -2.13
N ILE A 422 8.10 20.71 -2.41
CA ILE A 422 9.10 21.42 -1.59
C ILE A 422 8.57 21.59 -0.16
N HIS A 423 7.33 22.01 0.00
CA HIS A 423 6.71 22.14 1.32
C HIS A 423 6.60 20.80 2.06
N ALA A 424 6.30 19.72 1.33
CA ALA A 424 6.27 18.37 1.91
C ALA A 424 7.67 17.95 2.42
N ILE A 425 8.73 18.22 1.67
CA ILE A 425 10.13 17.96 2.09
C ILE A 425 10.48 18.76 3.35
N LEU A 426 10.12 20.04 3.41
CA LEU A 426 10.41 20.89 4.57
C LEU A 426 9.68 20.41 5.83
N ARG A 427 8.44 19.93 5.69
CA ARG A 427 7.67 19.37 6.82
C ARG A 427 8.15 18.00 7.25
N ALA A 428 8.54 17.17 6.31
CA ALA A 428 9.01 15.81 6.59
C ALA A 428 10.31 15.81 7.41
N GLY A 429 11.15 16.83 7.27
CA GLY A 429 12.44 16.91 7.94
C GLY A 429 13.32 15.71 7.57
N GLU A 430 13.61 14.84 8.54
CA GLU A 430 14.46 13.66 8.37
C GLU A 430 13.68 12.38 7.98
N LYS A 431 12.37 12.48 7.70
CA LYS A 431 11.55 11.33 7.31
C LYS A 431 11.81 10.93 5.85
N GLU A 432 12.66 9.93 5.66
CA GLU A 432 13.09 9.42 4.35
C GLU A 432 11.93 8.92 3.50
N ASP A 433 10.93 8.27 4.12
CA ASP A 433 9.72 7.75 3.46
C ASP A 433 8.88 8.82 2.71
N VAL A 434 9.05 10.09 3.07
CA VAL A 434 8.43 11.23 2.39
C VAL A 434 9.45 11.94 1.51
N THR A 435 10.67 12.14 2.03
CA THR A 435 11.70 12.96 1.38
C THR A 435 12.22 12.32 0.10
N GLU A 436 12.52 11.01 0.11
CA GLU A 436 12.99 10.30 -1.08
C GLU A 436 12.00 10.38 -2.25
N PRO A 437 10.73 9.91 -2.11
CA PRO A 437 9.80 9.96 -3.22
C PRO A 437 9.45 11.41 -3.64
N ALA A 438 9.46 12.37 -2.72
CA ALA A 438 9.27 13.78 -3.07
C ALA A 438 10.42 14.31 -3.95
N ILE A 439 11.67 14.01 -3.62
CA ILE A 439 12.84 14.35 -4.44
C ILE A 439 12.81 13.63 -5.78
N CYS A 440 12.42 12.34 -5.82
CA CYS A 440 12.25 11.59 -7.06
C CYS A 440 11.18 12.24 -7.95
N ALA A 441 10.02 12.63 -7.38
CA ALA A 441 9.00 13.35 -8.13
C ALA A 441 9.53 14.68 -8.68
N LEU A 442 10.22 15.50 -7.88
CA LEU A 442 10.86 16.74 -8.35
C LEU A 442 11.88 16.48 -9.47
N ARG A 443 12.68 15.42 -9.37
CA ARG A 443 13.62 15.00 -10.42
C ARG A 443 12.89 14.67 -11.71
N HIS A 444 11.73 14.00 -11.64
CA HIS A 444 10.92 13.70 -12.80
C HIS A 444 10.32 14.97 -13.41
N LEU A 445 9.76 15.87 -12.58
CA LEU A 445 9.16 17.13 -13.03
C LEU A 445 10.18 18.11 -13.68
N THR A 446 11.44 18.02 -13.30
CA THR A 446 12.49 18.91 -13.80
C THR A 446 13.17 18.41 -15.09
N SER A 447 12.64 17.33 -15.73
CA SER A 447 13.25 16.73 -16.92
C SER A 447 12.26 16.11 -17.91
N ARG A 448 12.59 16.17 -19.21
CA ARG A 448 11.97 15.41 -20.31
C ARG A 448 10.46 15.61 -20.47
N HIS A 449 9.97 16.84 -20.39
CA HIS A 449 8.62 17.24 -20.76
C HIS A 449 8.58 18.75 -21.04
N GLN A 450 7.48 19.24 -21.62
CA GLN A 450 7.37 20.63 -22.09
C GLN A 450 7.51 21.69 -20.98
N GLN A 451 7.12 21.35 -19.73
CA GLN A 451 7.16 22.27 -18.59
C GLN A 451 8.40 22.06 -17.71
N ALA A 452 9.42 21.31 -18.16
CA ALA A 452 10.59 20.99 -17.34
C ALA A 452 11.36 22.23 -16.87
N GLU A 453 11.55 23.21 -17.76
CA GLU A 453 12.21 24.47 -17.41
C GLU A 453 11.38 25.30 -16.42
N VAL A 454 10.05 25.32 -16.59
CA VAL A 454 9.14 25.96 -15.63
C VAL A 454 9.29 25.31 -14.26
N ALA A 455 9.38 23.97 -14.18
CA ALA A 455 9.60 23.24 -12.94
C ALA A 455 10.97 23.55 -12.33
N GLN A 456 12.05 23.62 -13.12
CA GLN A 456 13.38 24.00 -12.66
C GLN A 456 13.40 25.40 -12.04
N ASN A 457 12.77 26.38 -12.71
CA ASN A 457 12.61 27.73 -12.20
C ASN A 457 11.71 27.81 -10.95
N ALA A 458 10.66 26.99 -10.89
CA ALA A 458 9.77 26.93 -9.74
C ALA A 458 10.50 26.45 -8.47
N VAL A 459 11.42 25.47 -8.58
CA VAL A 459 12.24 25.02 -7.42
C VAL A 459 13.02 26.21 -6.83
N ARG A 460 13.63 27.04 -7.66
CA ARG A 460 14.35 28.25 -7.19
C ARG A 460 13.41 29.27 -6.57
N LYS A 461 12.29 29.59 -7.27
CA LYS A 461 11.32 30.62 -6.84
C LYS A 461 10.69 30.29 -5.49
N HIS A 462 10.49 29.00 -5.17
CA HIS A 462 9.94 28.54 -3.90
C HIS A 462 11.02 28.14 -2.89
N TYR A 463 12.25 28.68 -3.04
CA TYR A 463 13.37 28.49 -2.11
C TYR A 463 13.71 27.02 -1.85
N GLY A 464 13.49 26.14 -2.83
CA GLY A 464 13.75 24.70 -2.71
C GLY A 464 15.21 24.30 -2.77
N ILE A 465 16.11 25.13 -3.36
CA ILE A 465 17.53 24.78 -3.55
C ILE A 465 18.25 24.53 -2.21
N PRO A 466 18.23 25.43 -1.21
CA PRO A 466 18.95 25.20 0.04
C PRO A 466 18.55 23.92 0.79
N PRO A 467 17.25 23.61 1.01
CA PRO A 467 16.86 22.38 1.67
C PRO A 467 17.24 21.14 0.89
N ILE A 468 17.15 21.16 -0.45
CA ILE A 468 17.56 20.03 -1.30
C ILE A 468 19.06 19.77 -1.17
N VAL A 469 19.89 20.82 -1.26
CA VAL A 469 21.36 20.70 -1.14
C VAL A 469 21.76 20.24 0.27
N LYS A 470 21.02 20.63 1.31
CA LYS A 470 21.25 20.17 2.68
C LYS A 470 21.16 18.66 2.83
N LEU A 471 20.32 17.99 2.04
CA LEU A 471 20.14 16.53 2.08
C LEU A 471 21.40 15.77 1.64
N LEU A 472 22.32 16.38 0.89
CA LEU A 472 23.62 15.78 0.57
C LEU A 472 24.52 15.56 1.82
N ASN A 473 24.21 16.20 2.93
CA ASN A 473 24.95 16.06 4.17
C ASN A 473 24.52 14.84 5.02
N GLN A 474 23.46 14.16 4.63
CA GLN A 474 22.96 12.99 5.35
C GLN A 474 23.73 11.73 4.90
N PRO A 475 24.72 11.25 5.69
CA PRO A 475 25.66 10.23 5.22
C PRO A 475 25.08 8.82 5.22
N HIS A 476 23.79 8.62 5.53
CA HIS A 476 23.27 7.31 5.94
C HIS A 476 22.20 6.72 5.02
N TYR A 477 21.64 7.49 4.05
CA TYR A 477 20.61 6.96 3.17
C TYR A 477 20.91 7.27 1.70
N TRP A 478 21.51 6.32 1.03
CA TRP A 478 21.98 6.44 -0.34
C TRP A 478 20.89 6.66 -1.39
N PRO A 479 19.66 6.10 -1.28
CA PRO A 479 18.58 6.40 -2.21
C PRO A 479 18.23 7.89 -2.28
N VAL A 480 18.13 8.59 -1.14
CA VAL A 480 17.92 10.05 -1.11
C VAL A 480 19.08 10.78 -1.79
N ILE A 481 20.33 10.41 -1.48
CA ILE A 481 21.51 11.05 -2.08
C ILE A 481 21.49 10.88 -3.60
N LYS A 482 21.22 9.68 -4.11
CA LYS A 482 21.07 9.38 -5.54
C LYS A 482 20.00 10.28 -6.18
N ALA A 483 18.84 10.38 -5.56
CA ALA A 483 17.73 11.20 -6.05
C ALA A 483 18.09 12.70 -6.06
N VAL A 484 18.72 13.20 -4.99
CA VAL A 484 19.17 14.60 -4.85
C VAL A 484 20.21 14.96 -5.89
N VAL A 485 21.23 14.12 -6.11
CA VAL A 485 22.28 14.33 -7.10
C VAL A 485 21.66 14.43 -8.52
N GLY A 486 20.72 13.53 -8.84
CA GLY A 486 19.99 13.58 -10.10
C GLY A 486 19.13 14.83 -10.27
N LEU A 487 18.48 15.29 -9.20
CA LEU A 487 17.72 16.54 -9.19
C LEU A 487 18.63 17.76 -9.38
N ILE A 488 19.74 17.85 -8.65
CA ILE A 488 20.73 18.94 -8.81
C ILE A 488 21.21 19.03 -10.25
N ARG A 489 21.52 17.88 -10.88
CA ARG A 489 21.90 17.85 -12.29
C ARG A 489 20.84 18.47 -13.20
N ASN A 490 19.56 18.15 -12.97
CA ASN A 490 18.46 18.74 -13.75
C ASN A 490 18.33 20.25 -13.49
N LEU A 491 18.42 20.66 -12.22
CA LEU A 491 18.34 22.09 -11.84
C LEU A 491 19.46 22.91 -12.44
N ALA A 492 20.68 22.34 -12.54
CA ALA A 492 21.85 23.00 -13.10
C ALA A 492 21.73 23.28 -14.61
N LEU A 493 20.79 22.61 -15.33
CA LEU A 493 20.52 22.92 -16.75
C LEU A 493 19.94 24.32 -16.95
N CYS A 494 19.26 24.88 -15.95
CA CYS A 494 18.70 26.22 -16.01
C CYS A 494 19.80 27.23 -15.60
N PRO A 495 20.18 28.19 -16.46
CA PRO A 495 21.25 29.15 -16.17
C PRO A 495 21.03 29.95 -14.89
N GLU A 496 19.80 30.37 -14.64
CA GLU A 496 19.44 31.14 -13.45
C GLU A 496 19.58 30.37 -12.13
N ASN A 497 19.69 29.04 -12.18
CA ASN A 497 19.92 28.18 -11.02
C ASN A 497 21.41 27.97 -10.70
N GLN A 498 22.30 28.30 -11.63
CA GLN A 498 23.75 28.08 -11.50
C GLN A 498 24.32 28.78 -10.25
N ALA A 499 24.10 30.10 -10.12
CA ALA A 499 24.55 30.86 -8.97
C ALA A 499 23.88 30.42 -7.64
N PRO A 500 22.54 30.26 -7.54
CA PRO A 500 21.90 29.77 -6.33
C PRO A 500 22.39 28.38 -5.87
N LEU A 501 22.71 27.48 -6.80
CA LEU A 501 23.28 26.17 -6.48
C LEU A 501 24.71 26.31 -5.90
N ARG A 502 25.54 27.14 -6.52
CA ARG A 502 26.88 27.45 -6.02
C ARG A 502 26.81 28.05 -4.62
N ASP A 503 25.99 29.11 -4.42
CA ASP A 503 25.86 29.83 -3.16
C ASP A 503 25.35 28.92 -2.02
N ALA A 504 24.58 27.86 -2.35
CA ALA A 504 24.18 26.80 -1.43
C ALA A 504 25.32 25.80 -1.10
N GLY A 505 26.51 25.96 -1.72
CA GLY A 505 27.67 25.10 -1.51
C GLY A 505 27.58 23.71 -2.13
N VAL A 506 26.88 23.60 -3.27
CA VAL A 506 26.66 22.30 -3.93
C VAL A 506 27.95 21.70 -4.46
N ILE A 507 28.87 22.54 -4.99
CA ILE A 507 30.11 22.10 -5.66
C ILE A 507 31.00 21.35 -4.66
N SER A 508 31.27 21.93 -3.49
CA SER A 508 32.12 21.31 -2.47
C SER A 508 31.56 19.98 -1.99
N ARG A 509 30.23 19.91 -1.82
CA ARG A 509 29.55 18.67 -1.39
C ARG A 509 29.59 17.59 -2.44
N LEU A 510 29.39 17.94 -3.72
CA LEU A 510 29.48 16.96 -4.82
C LEU A 510 30.90 16.42 -4.99
N VAL A 511 31.95 17.26 -4.89
CA VAL A 511 33.34 16.81 -4.98
C VAL A 511 33.69 15.88 -3.81
N THR A 512 33.27 16.23 -2.59
CA THR A 512 33.48 15.37 -1.41
C THR A 512 32.73 14.03 -1.55
N LEU A 513 31.48 14.07 -1.99
CA LEU A 513 30.65 12.90 -2.20
C LEU A 513 31.24 11.99 -3.29
N LEU A 514 31.70 12.57 -4.41
CA LEU A 514 32.35 11.87 -5.50
C LEU A 514 33.61 11.14 -5.04
N SER A 515 34.47 11.81 -4.29
CA SER A 515 35.70 11.22 -3.77
C SER A 515 35.41 10.02 -2.86
N ARG A 516 34.41 10.16 -1.96
CA ARG A 516 33.97 9.08 -1.08
C ARG A 516 33.39 7.90 -1.86
N ALA A 517 32.43 8.16 -2.75
CA ALA A 517 31.77 7.12 -3.54
C ALA A 517 32.77 6.37 -4.44
N HIS A 518 33.75 7.09 -5.03
CA HIS A 518 34.81 6.47 -5.83
C HIS A 518 35.69 5.53 -5.01
N GLN A 519 36.12 5.96 -3.80
CA GLN A 519 36.91 5.12 -2.89
C GLN A 519 36.13 3.87 -2.46
N ASP A 520 34.85 4.01 -2.19
CA ASP A 520 34.00 2.89 -1.79
C ASP A 520 33.76 1.93 -2.97
N ALA A 521 33.59 2.43 -4.20
CA ALA A 521 33.48 1.62 -5.39
C ALA A 521 34.78 0.82 -5.66
N GLN A 522 35.95 1.42 -5.47
CA GLN A 522 37.25 0.74 -5.63
C GLN A 522 37.45 -0.38 -4.60
N LYS A 523 37.10 -0.16 -3.33
CA LYS A 523 37.18 -1.19 -2.29
C LYS A 523 36.28 -2.38 -2.60
N GLN A 524 35.10 -2.13 -3.18
CA GLN A 524 34.13 -3.15 -3.56
C GLN A 524 34.62 -3.99 -4.75
N SER A 525 35.21 -3.37 -5.76
CA SER A 525 35.80 -4.07 -6.92
C SER A 525 36.90 -5.06 -6.52
N SER A 526 37.64 -4.75 -5.45
CA SER A 526 38.69 -5.61 -4.93
C SER A 526 38.17 -6.87 -4.22
N SER A 527 36.92 -6.88 -3.75
CA SER A 527 36.33 -7.99 -2.99
C SER A 527 35.50 -8.98 -3.81
N ASN A 528 35.38 -8.77 -5.11
CA ASN A 528 34.56 -9.58 -6.04
C ASN A 528 33.08 -9.76 -5.65
N GLN A 529 32.55 -8.92 -4.74
CA GLN A 529 31.14 -8.82 -4.35
C GLN A 529 30.58 -7.49 -4.81
N GLN A 530 29.59 -7.54 -5.70
CA GLN A 530 28.74 -6.36 -5.98
C GLN A 530 27.96 -6.04 -4.71
N THR A 531 28.47 -5.12 -3.92
CA THR A 531 27.83 -4.72 -2.66
C THR A 531 26.98 -3.49 -2.92
N TYR A 532 25.67 -3.67 -2.87
CA TYR A 532 24.74 -2.57 -2.82
C TYR A 532 24.72 -2.01 -1.39
N GLN A 533 24.83 -0.69 -1.25
CA GLN A 533 24.55 -0.01 0.00
C GLN A 533 23.12 0.56 -0.11
N ASP A 534 22.22 0.10 0.73
CA ASP A 534 20.79 0.45 0.68
C ASP A 534 20.17 0.29 -0.75
N GLY A 535 20.62 -0.71 -1.51
CA GLY A 535 20.15 -0.95 -2.88
C GLY A 535 20.75 -0.04 -3.96
N VAL A 536 21.72 0.83 -3.61
CA VAL A 536 22.39 1.76 -4.55
C VAL A 536 23.83 1.31 -4.80
N ARG A 537 24.25 1.31 -6.07
CA ARG A 537 25.65 1.09 -6.45
C ARG A 537 26.43 2.40 -6.34
N MET A 538 27.65 2.33 -5.83
CA MET A 538 28.47 3.54 -5.68
C MET A 538 28.83 4.16 -7.03
N GLU A 539 28.94 3.37 -8.09
CA GLU A 539 29.16 3.83 -9.45
C GLU A 539 28.03 4.78 -9.92
N GLU A 540 26.79 4.57 -9.47
CA GLU A 540 25.66 5.47 -9.79
C GLU A 540 25.82 6.82 -9.11
N ILE A 541 26.38 6.86 -7.89
CA ILE A 541 26.70 8.10 -7.20
C ILE A 541 27.87 8.81 -7.88
N VAL A 542 28.89 8.05 -8.29
CA VAL A 542 30.03 8.59 -9.05
C VAL A 542 29.55 9.20 -10.37
N GLU A 543 28.76 8.48 -11.15
CA GLU A 543 28.20 8.99 -12.42
C GLU A 543 27.36 10.23 -12.20
N GLY A 544 26.43 10.17 -11.24
CA GLY A 544 25.51 11.27 -10.95
C GLY A 544 26.23 12.53 -10.50
N SER A 545 27.18 12.41 -9.55
CA SER A 545 27.95 13.52 -9.01
C SER A 545 28.85 14.15 -10.08
N THR A 546 29.56 13.33 -10.86
CA THR A 546 30.39 13.80 -11.98
C THR A 546 29.54 14.47 -13.04
N GLY A 547 28.36 13.90 -13.38
CA GLY A 547 27.43 14.47 -14.33
C GLY A 547 26.82 15.81 -13.87
N ALA A 548 26.56 15.98 -12.56
CA ALA A 548 26.12 17.26 -12.02
C ALA A 548 27.24 18.31 -12.09
N LEU A 549 28.48 17.93 -11.73
CA LEU A 549 29.66 18.81 -11.85
C LEU A 549 29.93 19.20 -13.31
N HIS A 550 29.74 18.29 -14.28
CA HIS A 550 29.84 18.59 -15.70
C HIS A 550 28.90 19.72 -16.12
N ILE A 551 27.62 19.66 -15.71
CA ILE A 551 26.66 20.71 -16.08
C ILE A 551 26.97 22.01 -15.33
N LEU A 552 27.39 21.95 -14.06
CA LEU A 552 27.78 23.13 -13.28
C LEU A 552 29.04 23.79 -13.86
N ALA A 553 30.00 23.04 -14.41
CA ALA A 553 31.24 23.57 -15.01
C ALA A 553 31.02 24.38 -16.31
N ARG A 554 29.82 24.37 -16.87
CA ARG A 554 29.46 25.24 -18.01
C ARG A 554 29.48 26.73 -17.63
N ASP A 555 29.13 27.05 -16.39
CA ASP A 555 29.26 28.41 -15.87
C ASP A 555 30.72 28.72 -15.51
N PRO A 556 31.29 29.85 -15.99
CA PRO A 556 32.72 30.17 -15.73
C PRO A 556 33.07 30.30 -14.28
N VAL A 557 32.17 30.82 -13.43
CA VAL A 557 32.44 31.02 -11.99
C VAL A 557 32.44 29.69 -11.27
N ASN A 558 31.45 28.82 -11.58
CA ASN A 558 31.39 27.47 -11.04
C ASN A 558 32.59 26.63 -11.50
N ARG A 559 33.03 26.79 -12.77
CA ARG A 559 34.20 26.10 -13.31
C ARG A 559 35.47 26.45 -12.54
N ALA A 560 35.67 27.74 -12.25
CA ALA A 560 36.80 28.18 -11.43
C ALA A 560 36.75 27.60 -10.00
N GLU A 561 35.58 27.58 -9.37
CA GLU A 561 35.39 26.95 -8.04
C GLU A 561 35.69 25.46 -8.07
N ILE A 562 35.22 24.72 -9.09
CA ILE A 562 35.50 23.28 -9.28
C ILE A 562 37.02 23.08 -9.41
N ALA A 563 37.69 23.85 -10.28
CA ALA A 563 39.14 23.74 -10.50
C ALA A 563 39.95 23.98 -9.21
N ASN A 564 39.55 24.99 -8.39
CA ASN A 564 40.19 25.31 -7.13
C ASN A 564 40.12 24.16 -6.08
N MET A 565 39.18 23.25 -6.19
CA MET A 565 39.06 22.08 -5.34
C MET A 565 39.94 20.88 -5.79
N GLN A 566 40.66 21.05 -6.90
CA GLN A 566 41.62 20.08 -7.44
C GLN A 566 41.05 18.66 -7.72
N PRO A 567 39.86 18.48 -8.29
CA PRO A 567 39.30 17.15 -8.57
C PRO A 567 39.82 16.54 -9.90
N ILE A 568 40.67 17.24 -10.67
CA ILE A 568 41.17 16.83 -11.98
C ILE A 568 41.80 15.42 -11.92
N PRO A 569 42.72 15.08 -10.98
CA PRO A 569 43.27 13.72 -10.91
C PRO A 569 42.19 12.65 -10.76
N LEU A 570 41.13 12.93 -10.01
CA LEU A 570 40.02 12.00 -9.84
C LEU A 570 39.23 11.83 -11.15
N PHE A 571 38.94 12.92 -11.87
CA PHE A 571 38.25 12.84 -13.17
C PHE A 571 39.07 12.07 -14.21
N VAL A 572 40.40 12.21 -14.20
CA VAL A 572 41.29 11.43 -15.09
C VAL A 572 41.24 9.93 -14.74
N GLN A 573 41.20 9.59 -13.44
CA GLN A 573 41.02 8.19 -13.03
C GLN A 573 39.68 7.60 -13.52
N LEU A 574 38.60 8.39 -13.55
CA LEU A 574 37.28 7.94 -14.01
C LEU A 574 37.26 7.64 -15.52
N LEU A 575 38.20 8.12 -16.33
CA LEU A 575 38.31 7.73 -17.75
C LEU A 575 38.63 6.25 -17.94
N TYR A 576 39.20 5.59 -16.93
CA TYR A 576 39.50 4.16 -16.92
C TYR A 576 38.33 3.31 -16.36
N SER A 577 37.19 3.92 -16.00
CA SER A 577 36.05 3.19 -15.45
C SER A 577 35.54 2.13 -16.44
N PRO A 578 35.12 0.94 -15.98
CA PRO A 578 34.48 -0.04 -16.84
C PRO A 578 33.08 0.40 -17.31
N VAL A 579 32.49 1.44 -16.68
CA VAL A 579 31.14 1.94 -16.97
C VAL A 579 31.21 3.09 -17.97
N ASP A 580 30.65 2.93 -19.17
CA ASP A 580 30.71 3.93 -20.24
C ASP A 580 30.07 5.27 -19.86
N ASN A 581 28.98 5.26 -19.10
CA ASN A 581 28.36 6.50 -18.62
C ASN A 581 29.30 7.30 -17.71
N VAL A 582 30.10 6.63 -16.85
CA VAL A 582 31.09 7.29 -16.01
C VAL A 582 32.20 7.91 -16.87
N LYS A 583 32.73 7.17 -17.86
CA LYS A 583 33.71 7.73 -18.82
C LYS A 583 33.17 8.97 -19.54
N ARG A 584 31.92 8.91 -20.00
CA ARG A 584 31.28 10.00 -20.72
C ARG A 584 31.14 11.28 -19.88
N VAL A 585 30.67 11.16 -18.62
CA VAL A 585 30.54 12.35 -17.76
C VAL A 585 31.90 12.85 -17.29
N ALA A 586 32.88 11.98 -17.11
CA ALA A 586 34.27 12.36 -16.77
C ALA A 586 34.91 13.13 -17.94
N ALA A 587 34.85 12.60 -19.16
CA ALA A 587 35.33 13.33 -20.34
C ALA A 587 34.58 14.66 -20.53
N GLY A 588 33.27 14.71 -20.23
CA GLY A 588 32.46 15.93 -20.32
C GLY A 588 32.91 17.01 -19.33
N VAL A 589 33.14 16.68 -18.04
CA VAL A 589 33.61 17.67 -17.07
C VAL A 589 35.03 18.13 -17.38
N LEU A 590 35.92 17.24 -17.83
CA LEU A 590 37.26 17.60 -18.30
C LEU A 590 37.22 18.53 -19.50
N CYS A 591 36.27 18.31 -20.42
CA CYS A 591 36.05 19.17 -21.57
C CYS A 591 35.72 20.62 -21.15
N GLU A 592 34.82 20.80 -20.16
CA GLU A 592 34.50 22.13 -19.66
C GLU A 592 35.68 22.75 -18.88
N LEU A 593 36.38 21.97 -18.07
CA LEU A 593 37.54 22.46 -17.32
C LEU A 593 38.70 22.88 -18.24
N ALA A 594 38.91 22.15 -19.35
CA ALA A 594 39.97 22.44 -20.33
C ALA A 594 39.78 23.76 -21.12
N LEU A 595 38.65 24.46 -20.90
CA LEU A 595 38.47 25.84 -21.39
C LEU A 595 39.38 26.85 -20.67
N ASP A 596 39.84 26.52 -19.47
CA ASP A 596 40.82 27.25 -18.75
C ASP A 596 42.22 26.68 -18.99
N LYS A 597 43.19 27.54 -19.35
CA LYS A 597 44.53 27.10 -19.74
C LYS A 597 45.27 26.38 -18.63
N GLN A 598 45.16 26.84 -17.38
CA GLN A 598 45.85 26.20 -16.24
C GLN A 598 45.26 24.81 -15.98
N SER A 599 43.94 24.66 -16.11
CA SER A 599 43.24 23.39 -16.01
C SER A 599 43.63 22.44 -17.14
N ALA A 600 43.74 22.93 -18.38
CA ALA A 600 44.19 22.13 -19.52
C ALA A 600 45.61 21.58 -19.34
N GLU A 601 46.55 22.43 -18.86
CA GLU A 601 47.89 22.00 -18.54
C GLU A 601 47.93 20.95 -17.43
N LEU A 602 47.10 21.08 -16.40
CA LEU A 602 46.99 20.11 -15.30
C LEU A 602 46.37 18.78 -15.79
N ILE A 603 45.33 18.84 -16.63
CA ILE A 603 44.71 17.62 -17.22
C ILE A 603 45.75 16.81 -17.99
N ASP A 604 46.60 17.49 -18.78
CA ASP A 604 47.67 16.82 -19.50
C ASP A 604 48.77 16.29 -18.59
N ALA A 605 49.17 17.06 -17.58
CA ALA A 605 50.17 16.64 -16.59
C ALA A 605 49.75 15.41 -15.79
N GLU A 606 48.43 15.24 -15.54
CA GLU A 606 47.85 14.04 -14.91
C GLU A 606 47.76 12.82 -15.88
N GLY A 607 48.21 12.97 -17.11
CA GLY A 607 48.29 11.88 -18.07
C GLY A 607 46.98 11.55 -18.78
N ALA A 608 46.04 12.45 -18.87
CA ALA A 608 44.74 12.23 -19.50
C ALA A 608 44.85 11.95 -21.01
N SER A 609 45.91 12.37 -21.68
CA SER A 609 46.08 12.21 -23.13
C SER A 609 46.01 10.74 -23.59
N ALA A 610 46.56 9.81 -22.86
CA ALA A 610 46.52 8.40 -23.23
C ALA A 610 45.09 7.79 -23.21
N PRO A 611 44.36 7.84 -22.09
CA PRO A 611 43.03 7.29 -22.08
C PRO A 611 42.06 8.05 -23.00
N LEU A 612 42.22 9.35 -23.22
CA LEU A 612 41.43 10.10 -24.15
C LEU A 612 41.62 9.68 -25.60
N MET A 613 42.87 9.36 -26.01
CA MET A 613 43.13 8.79 -27.33
C MET A 613 42.42 7.46 -27.54
N ASP A 614 42.43 6.58 -26.55
CA ASP A 614 41.70 5.32 -26.62
C ASP A 614 40.17 5.56 -26.72
N LEU A 615 39.65 6.57 -26.00
CA LEU A 615 38.23 6.90 -25.98
C LEU A 615 37.76 7.54 -27.31
N LEU A 616 38.61 8.10 -28.16
CA LEU A 616 38.27 8.52 -29.50
C LEU A 616 37.65 7.41 -30.35
N HIS A 617 38.09 6.16 -30.10
CA HIS A 617 37.64 4.97 -30.82
C HIS A 617 36.40 4.30 -30.17
N SER A 618 35.82 4.93 -29.14
CA SER A 618 34.64 4.41 -28.47
C SER A 618 33.46 4.28 -29.43
N ASN A 619 32.65 3.23 -29.23
CA ASN A 619 31.38 3.08 -29.97
C ASN A 619 30.31 4.08 -29.46
N ASN A 620 30.51 4.68 -28.28
CA ASN A 620 29.64 5.72 -27.74
C ASN A 620 30.10 7.08 -28.27
N GLU A 621 29.32 7.64 -29.20
CA GLU A 621 29.58 8.91 -29.88
C GLU A 621 29.81 10.07 -28.88
N GLY A 622 29.05 10.11 -27.77
CA GLY A 622 29.24 11.14 -26.75
C GLY A 622 30.58 11.05 -26.03
N ILE A 623 31.13 9.84 -25.82
CA ILE A 623 32.45 9.63 -25.24
C ILE A 623 33.51 10.13 -26.22
N ALA A 624 33.45 9.69 -27.48
CA ALA A 624 34.38 10.08 -28.53
C ALA A 624 34.40 11.61 -28.75
N THR A 625 33.24 12.24 -28.77
CA THR A 625 33.12 13.69 -28.96
C THR A 625 33.77 14.47 -27.81
N TYR A 626 33.49 14.11 -26.54
CA TYR A 626 34.13 14.79 -25.40
C TYR A 626 35.62 14.54 -25.35
N ALA A 627 36.08 13.30 -25.64
CA ALA A 627 37.50 12.98 -25.72
C ALA A 627 38.21 13.81 -26.78
N ALA A 628 37.63 13.94 -27.97
CA ALA A 628 38.13 14.78 -29.05
C ALA A 628 38.25 16.25 -28.63
N ALA A 629 37.21 16.81 -28.00
CA ALA A 629 37.22 18.19 -27.55
C ALA A 629 38.28 18.47 -26.48
N VAL A 630 38.49 17.55 -25.52
CA VAL A 630 39.57 17.69 -24.51
C VAL A 630 40.93 17.64 -25.17
N LEU A 631 41.20 16.66 -26.03
CA LEU A 631 42.47 16.50 -26.73
C LEU A 631 42.80 17.74 -27.61
N PHE A 632 41.80 18.27 -28.31
CA PHE A 632 41.96 19.49 -29.09
C PHE A 632 42.46 20.64 -28.20
N ARG A 633 41.78 20.92 -27.10
CA ARG A 633 42.12 22.01 -26.18
C ARG A 633 43.49 21.82 -25.49
N ILE A 634 43.85 20.62 -25.08
CA ILE A 634 45.17 20.31 -24.52
C ILE A 634 46.26 20.54 -25.57
N SER A 635 45.95 20.30 -26.85
CA SER A 635 46.94 20.41 -27.95
C SER A 635 47.27 21.88 -28.35
N GLU A 636 46.46 22.87 -27.99
CA GLU A 636 46.62 24.28 -28.42
C GLU A 636 47.99 24.84 -28.12
N ASP A 637 48.60 24.52 -27.00
CA ASP A 637 49.92 25.02 -26.60
C ASP A 637 51.05 24.00 -26.81
N LYS A 638 50.82 22.89 -27.52
CA LYS A 638 51.80 21.82 -27.74
C LYS A 638 52.60 22.04 -29.03
N THR A 639 53.67 21.25 -29.15
CA THR A 639 54.55 21.22 -30.35
C THR A 639 53.77 20.87 -31.64
N SER A 640 54.26 21.36 -32.79
CA SER A 640 53.65 21.07 -34.11
C SER A 640 53.47 19.55 -34.36
N ASP A 641 54.42 18.73 -33.91
CA ASP A 641 54.35 17.29 -34.12
C ASP A 641 53.27 16.60 -33.23
N TYR A 642 53.03 17.10 -32.04
CA TYR A 642 51.93 16.66 -31.22
C TYR A 642 50.58 17.04 -31.82
N LYS A 643 50.42 18.29 -32.26
CA LYS A 643 49.22 18.79 -32.96
C LYS A 643 48.93 17.93 -34.21
N LYS A 644 49.91 17.64 -35.02
CA LYS A 644 49.77 16.75 -36.21
C LYS A 644 49.25 15.38 -35.84
N ARG A 645 49.83 14.72 -34.82
CA ARG A 645 49.35 13.40 -34.34
C ARG A 645 47.93 13.44 -33.87
N VAL A 646 47.57 14.42 -33.01
CA VAL A 646 46.20 14.56 -32.50
C VAL A 646 45.24 14.86 -33.69
N SER A 647 45.62 15.70 -34.63
CA SER A 647 44.79 16.02 -35.79
C SER A 647 44.52 14.78 -36.65
N VAL A 648 45.52 13.92 -36.88
CA VAL A 648 45.33 12.66 -37.61
C VAL A 648 44.37 11.72 -36.88
N GLU A 649 44.50 11.53 -35.59
CA GLU A 649 43.62 10.68 -34.79
C GLU A 649 42.20 11.22 -34.71
N LEU A 650 42.02 12.54 -34.55
CA LEU A 650 40.71 13.21 -34.56
C LEU A 650 40.03 13.02 -35.92
N THR A 651 40.76 13.21 -37.03
CA THR A 651 40.25 13.03 -38.39
C THR A 651 39.87 11.56 -38.62
N HIS A 652 40.69 10.62 -38.21
CA HIS A 652 40.39 9.18 -38.31
C HIS A 652 39.16 8.80 -37.51
N SER A 653 38.99 9.33 -36.30
CA SER A 653 37.81 9.10 -35.46
C SER A 653 36.53 9.67 -36.08
N LEU A 654 36.59 10.90 -36.68
CA LEU A 654 35.44 11.54 -37.32
C LEU A 654 34.93 10.76 -38.54
N PHE A 655 35.82 10.16 -39.31
CA PHE A 655 35.47 9.46 -40.55
C PHE A 655 35.41 7.94 -40.39
N LYS A 656 35.46 7.40 -39.18
CA LYS A 656 35.43 5.96 -38.87
C LYS A 656 34.25 5.23 -39.52
N ASN A 657 33.11 5.90 -39.64
CA ASN A 657 31.86 5.35 -40.18
C ASN A 657 31.61 5.71 -41.67
N ASP A 658 32.48 6.51 -42.27
CA ASP A 658 32.41 6.91 -43.69
C ASP A 658 33.79 6.96 -44.33
N PRO A 659 34.34 5.79 -44.74
CA PRO A 659 35.67 5.71 -45.39
C PRO A 659 35.76 6.51 -46.69
N ALA A 660 34.67 6.67 -47.42
CA ALA A 660 34.67 7.44 -48.68
C ALA A 660 34.82 8.95 -48.42
N ALA A 661 34.18 9.46 -47.36
CA ALA A 661 34.37 10.85 -46.92
C ALA A 661 35.81 11.08 -46.41
N TRP A 662 36.45 10.07 -45.80
CA TRP A 662 37.85 10.10 -45.42
C TRP A 662 38.78 10.28 -46.64
N GLU A 663 38.59 9.49 -47.69
CA GLU A 663 39.39 9.58 -48.89
C GLU A 663 39.21 10.93 -49.60
N MET A 664 38.01 11.50 -49.63
CA MET A 664 37.76 12.83 -50.14
C MET A 664 38.43 13.94 -49.31
N ALA A 665 38.37 13.86 -47.99
CA ALA A 665 39.03 14.80 -47.11
C ALA A 665 40.55 14.74 -47.19
N HIS A 666 41.08 13.54 -47.29
CA HIS A 666 42.55 13.30 -47.37
C HIS A 666 43.13 13.75 -48.73
N ASN A 667 42.38 13.60 -49.81
CA ASN A 667 42.76 14.04 -51.15
C ASN A 667 42.53 15.53 -51.41
N SER A 668 41.79 16.23 -50.55
CA SER A 668 41.52 17.67 -50.70
C SER A 668 42.46 18.59 -49.90
N VAL A 669 43.39 18.06 -49.11
CA VAL A 669 44.41 18.85 -48.39
C VAL A 669 45.72 18.81 -49.13
N PRO A 670 46.22 19.88 -49.76
CA PRO A 670 47.56 19.97 -50.31
C PRO A 670 48.59 19.90 -49.16
N MET A 671 49.48 18.92 -49.23
CA MET A 671 50.52 18.70 -48.21
C MET A 671 51.74 19.61 -48.31
N ASP A 672 51.68 20.71 -49.07
CA ASP A 672 52.78 21.67 -49.16
C ASP A 672 52.28 23.12 -49.30
N GLY A 673 52.34 23.84 -48.19
CA GLY A 673 52.16 25.29 -48.14
C GLY A 673 52.39 25.84 -46.74
N PRO A 674 53.21 26.92 -46.55
CA PRO A 674 53.40 27.54 -45.26
C PRO A 674 52.07 28.17 -44.78
N PHE A 675 51.63 27.80 -43.60
CA PHE A 675 50.51 28.43 -42.91
C PHE A 675 50.89 29.93 -42.70
N GLN A 676 50.35 30.83 -43.57
CA GLN A 676 50.28 32.26 -43.26
C GLN A 676 49.14 32.46 -42.27
N ASP A 677 49.49 33.26 -41.23
CA ASP A 677 48.57 33.79 -40.23
C ASP A 677 47.42 34.56 -40.91
N GLU A 678 46.28 33.97 -41.07
CA GLU A 678 44.98 34.66 -41.22
C GLU A 678 44.04 34.09 -40.14
N MET A 679 44.26 34.52 -38.91
CA MET A 679 43.28 34.41 -37.84
C MET A 679 42.40 35.65 -37.84
N ASP A 680 41.50 35.76 -38.81
CA ASP A 680 40.33 36.63 -38.72
C ASP A 680 39.30 36.17 -39.76
N ALA A 681 38.40 35.30 -39.35
CA ALA A 681 37.05 35.04 -39.84
C ALA A 681 36.64 33.57 -39.70
N TYR A 682 36.47 33.09 -38.46
CA TYR A 682 35.55 31.97 -38.28
C TYR A 682 34.17 32.54 -38.02
N PRO A 683 33.15 32.21 -38.83
CA PRO A 683 31.79 32.48 -38.46
C PRO A 683 31.52 31.71 -37.19
N SER A 684 31.07 32.41 -36.14
CA SER A 684 30.47 31.84 -34.95
C SER A 684 29.22 31.04 -35.35
N TYR A 685 29.43 29.79 -35.72
CA TYR A 685 28.33 28.82 -35.67
C TYR A 685 28.01 28.64 -34.22
N PRO A 686 26.75 28.90 -33.81
CA PRO A 686 26.32 28.45 -32.54
C PRO A 686 26.47 26.92 -32.60
N VAL A 687 27.41 26.37 -31.83
CA VAL A 687 27.43 24.94 -31.54
C VAL A 687 26.11 24.69 -30.84
N GLN A 688 25.10 24.32 -31.60
CA GLN A 688 23.96 23.63 -31.05
C GLN A 688 24.55 22.37 -30.40
N TYR A 689 24.87 22.51 -29.12
CA TYR A 689 25.11 21.34 -28.29
C TYR A 689 23.91 20.44 -28.51
N ALA A 690 24.16 19.25 -29.02
CA ALA A 690 23.17 18.21 -29.13
C ALA A 690 22.68 17.89 -27.72
N ALA A 691 21.77 18.75 -27.22
CA ALA A 691 20.99 18.53 -26.04
C ALA A 691 20.01 17.36 -26.20
N ASP A 692 19.98 16.78 -27.39
CA ASP A 692 19.02 15.79 -27.85
C ASP A 692 19.64 14.41 -28.13
N VAL A 693 20.77 14.07 -27.55
CA VAL A 693 21.11 12.65 -27.43
C VAL A 693 20.24 12.12 -26.29
N PRO A 694 19.26 11.24 -26.56
CA PRO A 694 18.47 10.62 -25.51
C PRO A 694 19.45 9.88 -24.62
N MET A 695 19.64 10.37 -23.41
CA MET A 695 20.26 9.56 -22.39
C MET A 695 19.26 8.50 -22.03
N ASP A 696 19.38 7.33 -22.64
CA ASP A 696 18.86 6.11 -22.11
C ASP A 696 19.59 5.84 -20.78
N PHE A 697 19.13 6.56 -19.73
CA PHE A 697 18.88 5.89 -18.50
C PHE A 697 17.73 4.95 -18.82
N GLN A 698 18.00 3.81 -19.39
CA GLN A 698 17.22 2.65 -19.04
C GLN A 698 17.35 2.59 -17.52
N ASP A 699 16.38 3.26 -16.85
CA ASP A 699 15.93 2.80 -15.56
C ASP A 699 15.51 1.35 -15.83
N GLU A 700 16.45 0.42 -15.85
CA GLU A 700 16.22 -0.96 -15.45
C GLU A 700 15.84 -0.96 -13.98
N PHE A 701 14.85 -0.14 -13.64
CA PHE A 701 14.00 -0.30 -12.48
C PHE A 701 12.89 -1.31 -12.82
N GLN A 702 13.27 -2.46 -13.35
CA GLN A 702 12.62 -3.75 -13.11
C GLN A 702 13.33 -4.45 -11.94
N GLY A 703 13.85 -3.73 -11.00
CA GLY A 703 14.20 -4.20 -9.70
C GLY A 703 13.08 -3.76 -8.76
N SER A 704 12.14 -4.67 -8.50
CA SER A 704 11.30 -4.62 -7.32
C SER A 704 12.16 -4.17 -6.15
N MET A 705 12.01 -2.91 -5.73
CA MET A 705 12.49 -2.49 -4.43
C MET A 705 11.87 -3.46 -3.43
N PRO A 706 12.64 -4.11 -2.58
CA PRO A 706 12.10 -4.94 -1.52
C PRO A 706 11.50 -4.03 -0.44
N TYR A 707 10.33 -3.45 -0.74
CA TYR A 707 9.44 -2.89 0.28
C TYR A 707 8.75 -4.02 1.09
N ASP A 708 9.20 -5.26 0.91
CA ASP A 708 8.72 -6.42 1.69
C ASP A 708 9.25 -6.46 3.14
N ARG A 709 10.16 -5.54 3.54
CA ARG A 709 10.67 -5.55 4.92
C ARG A 709 9.81 -4.84 5.95
N GLN A 710 8.79 -4.07 5.55
CA GLN A 710 7.93 -3.37 6.50
C GLN A 710 6.47 -3.83 6.51
N LEU A 711 6.09 -4.84 5.72
CA LEU A 711 4.72 -5.36 5.69
C LEU A 711 4.53 -6.69 6.43
N ASN A 712 5.58 -7.27 7.00
CA ASN A 712 5.44 -8.44 7.89
C ASN A 712 5.15 -8.06 9.34
N ASP A 713 5.21 -6.77 9.73
CA ASP A 713 4.93 -6.30 11.09
C ASP A 713 3.73 -5.35 11.18
N PHE A 714 2.83 -5.32 10.15
CA PHE A 714 1.61 -4.51 10.23
C PHE A 714 0.41 -5.22 9.61
#